data_93466fbeff91d5f416c47388382438de
#
_entry.id   93466fbeff91d5f416c47388382438de
#
_cell.length_a   1.000
_cell.length_b   1.000
_cell.length_c   1.000
_cell.angle_alpha   90.00
_cell.angle_beta   90.00
_cell.angle_gamma   90.00
#
_symmetry.space_group_name_H-M   'P 1'
#
loop_
_entity.id
_entity.type
_entity.pdbx_description
1 polymer ?
#
loop_
_entity_poly.entity_id
_entity_poly.type
_entity_poly.pdbx_seq_one_letter_code
_entity_poly.pdbx_strand_id
1 'polypeptide(L)'
;MKSVSQDMSKTKIANQKYPLKTFDTIPMLKPHTPLLDGVDSPHDLKKFSTAQLQQLADELREFLLYTTGVSGGHFGSNLGVVELTIALHYVFNSPKDQIVWDVGHQAYPHKILTGRRDKLTTIRSQHGLTAFPERHESEYDTFGVGHSSTAISAGLGMSLAMRYLGKRDKVVSIVGDGAMTGGMAFEAMNDAVQQNADLIVVLNDNDMSISQATGGFSKHLATLWQRGLAVDIDKNGDAIFTKRVISSEDRRIRHYLHMANEALDDWTSRLPNKIVEKLAEKGIPKPSQLETLPEKIANKLIDEVFPENLFKAIGFQYFGPFDGHDVAKLTQVFERVKQLKGAVLVHVHTVKGKGFLPAECDPITYHAITKLKKINPAQEKSVPVDSQKPAPTPAKKYSQVFGEFICDKAATDKQLMAITPAMAEGSGMTEFAKRFASQFFDVAIAEQHAVTLAGGMATQGVKPIVAIYSTFLQRGYDQLIHDVALQNLDVMFAIDRAGLVGEDGATHAGVFDIAFMRTVPNMVIACPKDENECYNLLNTCYEHIGPSAVRYPRGNGIGAEIDKNQAVYPIGKAALEQTIDATAAGTSKVAKKVAVLAFGTMVKTAVTACQNLAETYPTTTFFVYNMRFVKPLDSELLDTLLAQNCSIVTLEEHQVMGGAGSAVNEYLVAQAAKTSQALPTLINIGIPDKYIAHGSPEQQLADCELDVAGVVKQMQTILS
;
A
#
# COMPACT_ATOMS: atom_id res chain seq x y z
N MET A 1 -34.90 -44.22 45.45
CA MET A 1 -33.59 -44.86 45.23
C MET A 1 -33.47 -45.23 43.79
N LYS A 2 -32.38 -44.97 43.08
CA LYS A 2 -32.05 -44.99 41.66
C LYS A 2 -32.47 -43.69 40.99
N SER A 3 -31.54 -43.04 40.61
CA SER A 3 -30.55 -42.82 39.65
C SER A 3 -30.50 -41.33 39.24
N VAL A 4 -29.55 -40.61 39.80
CA VAL A 4 -29.05 -39.33 39.23
C VAL A 4 -27.53 -39.49 39.18
N SER A 5 -27.03 -40.14 38.15
CA SER A 5 -25.60 -40.23 37.87
C SER A 5 -25.35 -40.56 36.38
N GLN A 6 -25.77 -39.64 35.52
CA GLN A 6 -25.34 -39.67 34.12
C GLN A 6 -25.64 -38.29 33.49
N ASP A 7 -24.84 -37.31 33.81
CA ASP A 7 -24.68 -36.13 32.95
C ASP A 7 -23.50 -35.20 33.32
N MET A 8 -22.44 -35.76 33.94
CA MET A 8 -21.22 -34.96 34.22
C MET A 8 -20.04 -35.26 33.30
N SER A 9 -20.21 -35.99 32.22
CA SER A 9 -19.12 -36.34 31.29
C SER A 9 -19.09 -35.51 30.01
N LYS A 10 -20.09 -34.65 29.74
CA LYS A 10 -20.16 -33.83 28.53
C LYS A 10 -19.58 -32.42 28.64
N THR A 11 -19.21 -31.98 29.83
CA THR A 11 -18.75 -30.60 30.07
C THR A 11 -17.21 -30.47 30.19
N LYS A 12 -16.45 -31.54 30.00
CA LYS A 12 -14.98 -31.52 30.12
C LYS A 12 -14.21 -31.56 28.82
N ILE A 13 -14.86 -31.46 27.63
CA ILE A 13 -14.18 -31.52 26.33
C ILE A 13 -13.93 -30.10 25.76
N ALA A 14 -14.36 -29.03 26.41
CA ALA A 14 -14.35 -27.68 25.85
C ALA A 14 -13.05 -26.87 26.05
N ASN A 15 -11.97 -27.45 26.63
CA ASN A 15 -10.75 -26.69 26.92
C ASN A 15 -9.44 -27.38 26.51
N GLN A 16 -9.43 -28.24 25.52
CA GLN A 16 -8.17 -28.61 24.89
C GLN A 16 -7.85 -27.58 23.79
N LYS A 17 -7.00 -26.58 24.09
CA LYS A 17 -6.38 -25.74 23.07
C LYS A 17 -5.57 -26.66 22.17
N TYR A 18 -5.98 -26.81 20.92
CA TYR A 18 -5.15 -27.39 19.88
C TYR A 18 -3.91 -26.49 19.70
N PRO A 19 -2.69 -26.99 19.89
CA PRO A 19 -1.50 -26.17 19.66
C PRO A 19 -1.45 -25.82 18.17
N LEU A 20 -1.30 -24.53 17.88
CA LEU A 20 -1.13 -24.03 16.51
C LEU A 20 0.14 -24.63 15.89
N LYS A 21 0.05 -25.18 14.68
CA LYS A 21 1.23 -25.67 13.92
C LYS A 21 2.12 -24.48 13.54
N THR A 22 3.40 -24.56 13.87
CA THR A 22 4.40 -23.53 13.55
C THR A 22 5.41 -24.06 12.54
N PHE A 23 5.92 -23.16 11.70
CA PHE A 23 6.86 -23.45 10.63
C PHE A 23 8.07 -22.52 10.78
N ASP A 24 9.25 -23.01 10.42
CA ASP A 24 10.52 -22.26 10.35
C ASP A 24 11.06 -22.15 8.92
N THR A 25 10.51 -22.93 8.00
CA THR A 25 10.90 -22.96 6.59
C THR A 25 9.67 -22.91 5.68
N ILE A 26 9.83 -22.37 4.48
CA ILE A 26 8.77 -22.33 3.46
C ILE A 26 8.77 -23.65 2.69
N PRO A 27 7.63 -24.40 2.62
CA PRO A 27 7.55 -25.64 1.87
C PRO A 27 7.80 -25.42 0.37
N MET A 28 8.67 -26.22 -0.23
CA MET A 28 8.96 -26.15 -1.68
C MET A 28 8.09 -27.11 -2.52
N LEU A 29 7.35 -27.99 -1.87
CA LEU A 29 6.40 -28.92 -2.49
C LEU A 29 4.99 -28.61 -1.99
N LYS A 30 3.98 -28.86 -2.85
CA LYS A 30 2.57 -28.70 -2.45
C LYS A 30 2.29 -29.57 -1.23
N PRO A 31 1.81 -28.98 -0.12
CA PRO A 31 1.52 -29.73 1.09
C PRO A 31 0.29 -30.64 0.90
N HIS A 32 0.16 -31.63 1.78
CA HIS A 32 -1.03 -32.47 1.88
C HIS A 32 -2.07 -31.77 2.74
N THR A 33 -3.19 -31.39 2.13
CA THR A 33 -4.23 -30.53 2.76
C THR A 33 -5.63 -31.13 2.60
N PRO A 34 -5.91 -32.28 3.26
CA PRO A 34 -7.12 -33.07 2.99
C PRO A 34 -8.43 -32.35 3.29
N LEU A 35 -8.48 -31.45 4.29
CA LEU A 35 -9.68 -30.65 4.55
C LEU A 35 -9.77 -29.51 3.55
N LEU A 36 -8.68 -28.80 3.30
CA LEU A 36 -8.64 -27.66 2.36
C LEU A 36 -8.90 -28.11 0.92
N ASP A 37 -8.44 -29.28 0.52
CA ASP A 37 -8.69 -29.85 -0.81
C ASP A 37 -10.19 -30.10 -1.08
N GLY A 38 -11.00 -30.24 -0.01
CA GLY A 38 -12.45 -30.36 -0.08
C GLY A 38 -13.22 -29.02 -0.01
N VAL A 39 -12.54 -27.86 -0.02
CA VAL A 39 -13.16 -26.53 0.04
C VAL A 39 -13.07 -25.86 -1.32
N ASP A 40 -14.16 -25.85 -2.07
CA ASP A 40 -14.27 -25.16 -3.35
C ASP A 40 -15.08 -23.85 -3.21
N SER A 41 -15.84 -23.71 -2.14
CA SER A 41 -16.60 -22.50 -1.82
C SER A 41 -16.75 -22.29 -0.31
N PRO A 42 -17.08 -21.07 0.16
CA PRO A 42 -17.36 -20.84 1.57
C PRO A 42 -18.48 -21.72 2.15
N HIS A 43 -19.39 -22.22 1.30
CA HIS A 43 -20.47 -23.12 1.75
C HIS A 43 -19.92 -24.45 2.30
N ASP A 44 -18.79 -24.91 1.80
CA ASP A 44 -18.18 -26.17 2.24
C ASP A 44 -17.69 -26.12 3.67
N LEU A 45 -17.31 -24.90 4.16
CA LEU A 45 -16.90 -24.68 5.55
C LEU A 45 -18.01 -25.00 6.55
N LYS A 46 -19.29 -24.83 6.18
CA LYS A 46 -20.44 -25.04 7.05
C LYS A 46 -20.58 -26.49 7.53
N LYS A 47 -19.92 -27.41 6.87
CA LYS A 47 -19.91 -28.84 7.17
C LYS A 47 -18.91 -29.22 8.27
N PHE A 48 -17.95 -28.32 8.58
CA PHE A 48 -16.87 -28.62 9.50
C PHE A 48 -17.23 -28.36 10.95
N SER A 49 -16.78 -29.25 11.84
CA SER A 49 -16.79 -29.02 13.28
C SER A 49 -15.72 -27.98 13.65
N THR A 50 -15.82 -27.41 14.84
CA THR A 50 -14.83 -26.46 15.36
C THR A 50 -13.40 -27.04 15.35
N ALA A 51 -13.23 -28.32 15.68
CA ALA A 51 -11.93 -28.98 15.63
C ALA A 51 -11.38 -29.08 14.21
N GLN A 52 -12.25 -29.35 13.22
CA GLN A 52 -11.86 -29.34 11.81
C GLN A 52 -11.54 -27.95 11.27
N LEU A 53 -12.21 -26.89 11.75
CA LEU A 53 -11.87 -25.52 11.40
C LEU A 53 -10.47 -25.15 11.89
N GLN A 54 -10.05 -25.64 13.07
CA GLN A 54 -8.69 -25.44 13.57
C GLN A 54 -7.66 -26.19 12.72
N GLN A 55 -7.93 -27.45 12.35
CA GLN A 55 -7.07 -28.21 11.43
C GLN A 55 -7.00 -27.51 10.06
N LEU A 56 -8.13 -27.03 9.55
CA LEU A 56 -8.18 -26.28 8.30
C LEU A 56 -7.31 -25.03 8.34
N ALA A 57 -7.23 -24.33 9.47
CA ALA A 57 -6.37 -23.16 9.63
C ALA A 57 -4.88 -23.54 9.47
N ASP A 58 -4.46 -24.67 10.03
CA ASP A 58 -3.09 -25.17 9.85
C ASP A 58 -2.80 -25.57 8.39
N GLU A 59 -3.73 -26.26 7.73
CA GLU A 59 -3.60 -26.65 6.32
C GLU A 59 -3.57 -25.42 5.40
N LEU A 60 -4.44 -24.45 5.63
CA LEU A 60 -4.50 -23.20 4.88
C LEU A 60 -3.22 -22.39 5.04
N ARG A 61 -2.66 -22.33 6.25
CA ARG A 61 -1.38 -21.66 6.52
C ARG A 61 -0.23 -22.32 5.79
N GLU A 62 -0.12 -23.65 5.84
CA GLU A 62 0.91 -24.39 5.13
C GLU A 62 0.81 -24.21 3.60
N PHE A 63 -0.41 -24.20 3.07
CA PHE A 63 -0.68 -23.94 1.65
C PHE A 63 -0.31 -22.50 1.25
N LEU A 64 -0.58 -21.50 2.10
CA LEU A 64 -0.16 -20.11 1.89
C LEU A 64 1.37 -19.97 1.85
N LEU A 65 2.08 -20.63 2.76
CA LEU A 65 3.54 -20.65 2.76
C LEU A 65 4.09 -21.19 1.43
N TYR A 66 3.57 -22.33 0.99
CA TYR A 66 3.94 -22.94 -0.29
C TYR A 66 3.67 -22.02 -1.48
N THR A 67 2.43 -21.52 -1.60
CA THR A 67 2.01 -20.76 -2.78
C THR A 67 2.72 -19.42 -2.87
N THR A 68 2.87 -18.69 -1.77
CA THR A 68 3.62 -17.43 -1.75
C THR A 68 5.12 -17.64 -1.94
N GLY A 69 5.68 -18.76 -1.52
CA GLY A 69 7.04 -19.14 -1.85
C GLY A 69 7.25 -19.33 -3.36
N VAL A 70 6.26 -19.86 -4.08
CA VAL A 70 6.28 -20.04 -5.53
C VAL A 70 6.06 -18.74 -6.30
N SER A 71 5.09 -17.92 -5.89
CA SER A 71 4.67 -16.72 -6.63
C SER A 71 5.34 -15.43 -6.17
N GLY A 72 5.79 -15.37 -4.92
CA GLY A 72 6.04 -14.11 -4.23
C GLY A 72 4.74 -13.43 -3.82
N GLY A 73 4.83 -12.26 -3.20
CA GLY A 73 3.68 -11.43 -2.86
C GLY A 73 3.58 -11.07 -1.39
N HIS A 74 2.41 -10.54 -0.97
CA HIS A 74 2.14 -10.20 0.43
C HIS A 74 2.14 -11.46 1.29
N PHE A 75 2.85 -11.43 2.41
CA PHE A 75 3.15 -12.65 3.16
C PHE A 75 2.65 -12.61 4.60
N GLY A 76 3.28 -11.80 5.46
CA GLY A 76 2.99 -11.77 6.88
C GLY A 76 1.54 -11.40 7.21
N SER A 77 0.95 -10.49 6.44
CA SER A 77 -0.45 -10.05 6.64
C SER A 77 -1.45 -11.18 6.38
N ASN A 78 -1.19 -12.02 5.36
CA ASN A 78 -2.04 -13.16 5.04
C ASN A 78 -1.98 -14.26 6.11
N LEU A 79 -0.80 -14.54 6.64
CA LEU A 79 -0.62 -15.49 7.74
C LEU A 79 -1.31 -15.05 9.03
N GLY A 80 -1.39 -13.72 9.25
CA GLY A 80 -2.03 -13.14 10.44
C GLY A 80 -3.56 -13.26 10.46
N VAL A 81 -4.22 -13.48 9.31
CA VAL A 81 -5.69 -13.46 9.24
C VAL A 81 -6.31 -14.80 8.82
N VAL A 82 -5.59 -15.90 8.93
CA VAL A 82 -6.07 -17.24 8.52
C VAL A 82 -7.33 -17.61 9.28
N GLU A 83 -7.29 -17.63 10.62
CA GLU A 83 -8.41 -17.99 11.48
C GLU A 83 -9.57 -16.99 11.35
N LEU A 84 -9.26 -15.71 11.26
CA LEU A 84 -10.25 -14.65 11.04
C LEU A 84 -11.00 -14.88 9.73
N THR A 85 -10.31 -15.18 8.64
CA THR A 85 -10.94 -15.42 7.33
C THR A 85 -11.83 -16.66 7.35
N ILE A 86 -11.37 -17.75 7.97
CA ILE A 86 -12.17 -18.97 8.14
C ILE A 86 -13.44 -18.66 8.93
N ALA A 87 -13.33 -17.97 10.07
CA ALA A 87 -14.48 -17.63 10.90
C ALA A 87 -15.50 -16.73 10.16
N LEU A 88 -15.04 -15.75 9.40
CA LEU A 88 -15.88 -14.90 8.55
C LEU A 88 -16.67 -15.72 7.54
N HIS A 89 -15.99 -16.55 6.76
CA HIS A 89 -16.65 -17.38 5.73
C HIS A 89 -17.48 -18.52 6.31
N TYR A 90 -17.16 -18.97 7.52
CA TYR A 90 -17.98 -19.95 8.24
C TYR A 90 -19.31 -19.34 8.69
N VAL A 91 -19.33 -18.10 9.19
CA VAL A 91 -20.53 -17.47 9.75
C VAL A 91 -21.35 -16.74 8.69
N PHE A 92 -20.72 -15.92 7.86
CA PHE A 92 -21.42 -15.10 6.87
C PHE A 92 -21.69 -15.90 5.59
N ASN A 93 -22.82 -15.63 4.95
CA ASN A 93 -23.24 -16.34 3.75
C ASN A 93 -22.83 -15.57 2.50
N SER A 94 -21.50 -15.39 2.31
CA SER A 94 -21.01 -14.77 1.07
C SER A 94 -21.32 -15.63 -0.16
N PRO A 95 -21.63 -15.04 -1.34
CA PRO A 95 -21.58 -13.61 -1.64
C PRO A 95 -22.85 -12.81 -1.30
N LYS A 96 -23.89 -13.39 -0.69
CA LYS A 96 -25.09 -12.65 -0.26
C LYS A 96 -24.76 -11.64 0.84
N ASP A 97 -24.17 -12.12 1.95
CA ASP A 97 -23.51 -11.26 2.91
C ASP A 97 -22.24 -10.71 2.27
N GLN A 98 -22.07 -9.39 2.26
CA GLN A 98 -20.94 -8.72 1.62
C GLN A 98 -19.76 -8.64 2.55
N ILE A 99 -18.59 -9.08 2.09
CA ILE A 99 -17.31 -8.99 2.84
C ILE A 99 -16.38 -8.05 2.06
N VAL A 100 -16.03 -6.92 2.66
CA VAL A 100 -15.20 -5.88 2.07
C VAL A 100 -13.86 -5.83 2.80
N TRP A 101 -12.77 -6.07 2.08
CA TRP A 101 -11.41 -6.00 2.61
C TRP A 101 -10.82 -4.61 2.40
N ASP A 102 -10.26 -4.00 3.46
CA ASP A 102 -9.49 -2.76 3.31
C ASP A 102 -8.09 -3.08 2.76
N VAL A 103 -7.60 -2.31 1.81
CA VAL A 103 -6.38 -2.59 1.01
C VAL A 103 -6.48 -3.92 0.26
N GLY A 104 -6.78 -5.02 0.93
CA GLY A 104 -6.91 -6.35 0.36
C GLY A 104 -5.60 -7.15 0.22
N HIS A 105 -4.48 -6.61 0.72
CA HIS A 105 -3.18 -7.30 0.72
C HIS A 105 -3.16 -8.55 1.63
N GLN A 106 -4.12 -8.69 2.53
CA GLN A 106 -4.35 -9.83 3.44
C GLN A 106 -5.40 -10.82 2.93
N ALA A 107 -5.87 -10.70 1.66
CA ALA A 107 -7.02 -11.44 1.16
C ALA A 107 -6.65 -12.76 0.43
N TYR A 108 -5.43 -13.27 0.54
CA TYR A 108 -5.09 -14.57 -0.09
C TYR A 108 -5.85 -15.74 0.54
N PRO A 109 -6.04 -15.86 1.88
CA PRO A 109 -6.95 -16.83 2.47
C PRO A 109 -8.37 -16.75 1.91
N HIS A 110 -8.89 -15.54 1.70
CA HIS A 110 -10.19 -15.31 1.08
C HIS A 110 -10.23 -15.88 -0.36
N LYS A 111 -9.22 -15.60 -1.19
CA LYS A 111 -9.14 -16.14 -2.55
C LYS A 111 -9.10 -17.68 -2.56
N ILE A 112 -8.34 -18.29 -1.63
CA ILE A 112 -8.26 -19.75 -1.49
C ILE A 112 -9.63 -20.35 -1.16
N LEU A 113 -10.33 -19.81 -0.15
CA LEU A 113 -11.60 -20.33 0.34
C LEU A 113 -12.79 -20.03 -0.59
N THR A 114 -12.58 -19.22 -1.62
CA THR A 114 -13.59 -18.81 -2.61
C THR A 114 -13.31 -19.36 -4.02
N GLY A 115 -12.75 -20.57 -4.13
CA GLY A 115 -12.62 -21.32 -5.37
C GLY A 115 -11.40 -21.00 -6.22
N ARG A 116 -10.45 -20.18 -5.71
CA ARG A 116 -9.23 -19.80 -6.45
C ARG A 116 -7.96 -20.49 -5.95
N ARG A 117 -8.10 -21.51 -5.09
CA ARG A 117 -7.01 -22.26 -4.47
C ARG A 117 -5.98 -22.75 -5.52
N ASP A 118 -6.42 -23.44 -6.54
CA ASP A 118 -5.53 -24.10 -7.51
C ASP A 118 -4.82 -23.09 -8.45
N LYS A 119 -5.34 -21.86 -8.53
CA LYS A 119 -4.75 -20.77 -9.31
C LYS A 119 -3.85 -19.84 -8.48
N LEU A 120 -3.75 -20.04 -7.15
CA LEU A 120 -3.06 -19.06 -6.30
C LEU A 120 -1.57 -18.91 -6.62
N THR A 121 -0.92 -19.95 -7.14
CA THR A 121 0.47 -19.88 -7.62
C THR A 121 0.69 -18.95 -8.82
N THR A 122 -0.39 -18.48 -9.46
CA THR A 122 -0.35 -17.52 -10.57
C THR A 122 -0.58 -16.09 -10.12
N ILE A 123 -0.77 -15.86 -8.81
CA ILE A 123 -1.04 -14.52 -8.28
C ILE A 123 0.08 -13.54 -8.67
N ARG A 124 -0.30 -12.33 -9.10
CA ARG A 124 0.63 -11.28 -9.56
C ARG A 124 1.38 -11.59 -10.86
N SER A 125 1.07 -12.70 -11.52
CA SER A 125 1.63 -13.03 -12.83
C SER A 125 0.66 -12.58 -13.93
N GLN A 126 1.17 -12.19 -15.08
CA GLN A 126 0.34 -11.82 -16.24
C GLN A 126 -0.71 -12.92 -16.54
N HIS A 127 -1.96 -12.53 -16.74
CA HIS A 127 -3.12 -13.41 -16.90
C HIS A 127 -3.43 -14.33 -15.70
N GLY A 128 -2.73 -14.16 -14.57
CA GLY A 128 -3.01 -14.87 -13.33
C GLY A 128 -3.97 -14.12 -12.42
N LEU A 129 -4.01 -14.52 -11.14
CA LEU A 129 -4.82 -13.83 -10.14
C LEU A 129 -4.23 -12.47 -9.78
N THR A 130 -5.10 -11.50 -9.54
CA THR A 130 -4.74 -10.17 -9.06
C THR A 130 -4.20 -10.20 -7.63
N ALA A 131 -3.33 -9.25 -7.27
CA ALA A 131 -2.77 -9.12 -5.92
C ALA A 131 -3.83 -8.81 -4.85
N PHE A 132 -4.93 -8.18 -5.25
CA PHE A 132 -6.01 -7.67 -4.39
C PHE A 132 -7.36 -8.24 -4.83
N PRO A 133 -8.41 -8.19 -3.99
CA PRO A 133 -9.77 -8.47 -4.42
C PRO A 133 -10.20 -7.58 -5.58
N GLU A 134 -10.78 -8.20 -6.61
CA GLU A 134 -11.26 -7.53 -7.81
C GLU A 134 -12.59 -8.13 -8.29
N ARG A 135 -13.60 -7.28 -8.50
CA ARG A 135 -14.98 -7.69 -8.83
C ARG A 135 -15.10 -8.54 -10.09
N HIS A 136 -14.21 -8.34 -11.06
CA HIS A 136 -14.21 -9.12 -12.30
C HIS A 136 -13.55 -10.51 -12.15
N GLU A 137 -12.79 -10.71 -11.07
CA GLU A 137 -12.12 -11.98 -10.80
C GLU A 137 -13.05 -12.99 -10.12
N SER A 138 -13.93 -12.53 -9.23
CA SER A 138 -14.82 -13.40 -8.46
C SER A 138 -16.06 -12.66 -7.94
N GLU A 139 -17.22 -13.36 -7.89
CA GLU A 139 -18.43 -12.87 -7.25
C GLU A 139 -18.29 -12.62 -5.74
N TYR A 140 -17.29 -13.23 -5.11
CA TYR A 140 -16.96 -13.04 -3.70
C TYR A 140 -16.13 -11.77 -3.45
N ASP A 141 -15.54 -11.19 -4.46
CA ASP A 141 -14.82 -9.92 -4.38
C ASP A 141 -15.79 -8.76 -4.56
N THR A 142 -16.52 -8.43 -3.50
CA THR A 142 -17.66 -7.53 -3.52
C THR A 142 -17.31 -6.09 -3.84
N PHE A 143 -16.05 -5.69 -3.57
CA PHE A 143 -15.49 -4.38 -3.87
C PHE A 143 -14.02 -4.50 -4.31
N GLY A 144 -13.64 -3.82 -5.38
CA GLY A 144 -12.26 -3.74 -5.83
C GLY A 144 -11.44 -2.84 -4.89
N VAL A 145 -10.28 -3.30 -4.47
CA VAL A 145 -9.45 -2.61 -3.47
C VAL A 145 -7.98 -2.56 -3.89
N GLY A 146 -7.16 -1.89 -3.11
CA GLY A 146 -5.72 -1.68 -3.33
C GLY A 146 -5.21 -0.52 -2.49
N HIS A 147 -6.00 0.55 -2.36
CA HIS A 147 -5.74 1.66 -1.46
C HIS A 147 -6.44 1.46 -0.11
N SER A 148 -5.85 2.00 0.96
CA SER A 148 -6.35 1.88 2.33
C SER A 148 -7.57 2.76 2.62
N SER A 149 -8.21 2.51 3.76
CA SER A 149 -9.23 3.36 4.39
C SER A 149 -10.55 3.49 3.60
N THR A 150 -10.80 2.58 2.65
CA THR A 150 -11.99 2.63 1.78
C THR A 150 -13.11 1.71 2.24
N ALA A 151 -12.79 0.63 2.97
CA ALA A 151 -13.73 -0.46 3.22
C ALA A 151 -14.93 -0.05 4.10
N ILE A 152 -14.77 0.85 5.05
CA ILE A 152 -15.88 1.33 5.89
C ILE A 152 -16.87 2.14 5.04
N SER A 153 -16.39 3.08 4.22
CA SER A 153 -17.24 3.86 3.31
C SER A 153 -17.96 2.98 2.29
N ALA A 154 -17.24 2.05 1.67
CA ALA A 154 -17.82 1.12 0.70
C ALA A 154 -18.89 0.23 1.36
N GLY A 155 -18.59 -0.33 2.53
CA GLY A 155 -19.53 -1.14 3.30
C GLY A 155 -20.75 -0.34 3.77
N LEU A 156 -20.57 0.90 4.20
CA LEU A 156 -21.67 1.80 4.54
C LEU A 156 -22.60 2.01 3.34
N GLY A 157 -22.02 2.34 2.18
CA GLY A 157 -22.81 2.51 0.94
C GLY A 157 -23.59 1.25 0.57
N MET A 158 -22.99 0.07 0.70
CA MET A 158 -23.67 -1.22 0.48
C MET A 158 -24.81 -1.45 1.48
N SER A 159 -24.58 -1.19 2.78
CA SER A 159 -25.60 -1.33 3.82
C SER A 159 -26.80 -0.43 3.59
N LEU A 160 -26.56 0.83 3.24
CA LEU A 160 -27.61 1.79 2.93
C LEU A 160 -28.41 1.39 1.67
N ALA A 161 -27.72 0.94 0.63
CA ALA A 161 -28.37 0.43 -0.59
C ALA A 161 -29.22 -0.81 -0.33
N MET A 162 -28.70 -1.76 0.47
CA MET A 162 -29.46 -2.97 0.86
C MET A 162 -30.70 -2.62 1.66
N ARG A 163 -30.59 -1.69 2.61
CA ARG A 163 -31.73 -1.18 3.39
C ARG A 163 -32.81 -0.57 2.46
N TYR A 164 -32.40 0.25 1.51
CA TYR A 164 -33.32 0.85 0.51
C TYR A 164 -34.02 -0.21 -0.35
N LEU A 165 -33.29 -1.26 -0.74
CA LEU A 165 -33.81 -2.37 -1.55
C LEU A 165 -34.59 -3.41 -0.72
N GLY A 166 -34.76 -3.23 0.58
CA GLY A 166 -35.42 -4.18 1.49
C GLY A 166 -34.67 -5.50 1.69
N LYS A 167 -33.37 -5.56 1.36
CA LYS A 167 -32.50 -6.72 1.62
C LYS A 167 -32.10 -6.76 3.10
N ARG A 168 -31.86 -7.97 3.61
CA ARG A 168 -31.49 -8.19 5.02
C ARG A 168 -30.11 -8.83 5.19
N ASP A 169 -29.38 -8.98 4.09
CA ASP A 169 -28.02 -9.52 4.09
C ASP A 169 -27.07 -8.58 4.85
N LYS A 170 -26.01 -9.10 5.43
CA LYS A 170 -25.06 -8.35 6.23
C LYS A 170 -23.93 -7.78 5.39
N VAL A 171 -23.36 -6.67 5.86
CA VAL A 171 -22.14 -6.09 5.33
C VAL A 171 -21.07 -6.09 6.41
N VAL A 172 -19.90 -6.64 6.07
CA VAL A 172 -18.74 -6.75 6.97
C VAL A 172 -17.56 -6.10 6.31
N SER A 173 -17.03 -5.04 6.92
CA SER A 173 -15.82 -4.34 6.48
C SER A 173 -14.65 -4.73 7.36
N ILE A 174 -13.60 -5.34 6.80
CA ILE A 174 -12.38 -5.74 7.51
C ILE A 174 -11.33 -4.66 7.27
N VAL A 175 -10.89 -4.02 8.35
CA VAL A 175 -9.98 -2.87 8.30
C VAL A 175 -8.78 -3.12 9.21
N GLY A 176 -7.57 -2.95 8.70
CA GLY A 176 -6.35 -2.99 9.51
C GLY A 176 -6.17 -1.72 10.35
N ASP A 177 -5.47 -1.85 11.48
CA ASP A 177 -5.12 -0.73 12.36
C ASP A 177 -4.39 0.41 11.62
N GLY A 178 -3.46 0.07 10.71
CA GLY A 178 -2.81 1.05 9.85
C GLY A 178 -3.77 1.80 8.93
N ALA A 179 -4.76 1.12 8.35
CA ALA A 179 -5.77 1.73 7.48
C ALA A 179 -6.75 2.64 8.24
N MET A 180 -6.90 2.43 9.54
CA MET A 180 -7.70 3.33 10.40
C MET A 180 -7.05 4.69 10.61
N THR A 181 -5.79 4.90 10.25
CA THR A 181 -5.13 6.20 10.37
C THR A 181 -5.52 7.20 9.28
N GLY A 182 -6.12 6.74 8.18
CA GLY A 182 -6.63 7.62 7.13
C GLY A 182 -7.93 8.33 7.52
N GLY A 183 -8.05 9.63 7.19
CA GLY A 183 -9.20 10.46 7.56
C GLY A 183 -10.54 9.88 7.13
N MET A 184 -10.63 9.31 5.92
CA MET A 184 -11.86 8.73 5.39
C MET A 184 -12.43 7.59 6.25
N ALA A 185 -11.59 6.84 6.98
CA ALA A 185 -12.08 5.83 7.92
C ALA A 185 -12.91 6.46 9.05
N PHE A 186 -12.45 7.59 9.59
CA PHE A 186 -13.18 8.34 10.63
C PHE A 186 -14.43 9.03 10.09
N GLU A 187 -14.36 9.60 8.88
CA GLU A 187 -15.51 10.19 8.19
C GLU A 187 -16.63 9.14 8.02
N ALA A 188 -16.26 7.96 7.53
CA ALA A 188 -17.19 6.85 7.33
C ALA A 188 -17.78 6.31 8.64
N MET A 189 -16.98 6.23 9.71
CA MET A 189 -17.46 5.82 11.03
C MET A 189 -18.47 6.82 11.58
N ASN A 190 -18.18 8.12 11.49
CA ASN A 190 -19.09 9.17 11.92
C ASN A 190 -20.44 9.10 11.19
N ASP A 191 -20.42 8.91 9.85
CA ASP A 191 -21.64 8.81 9.05
C ASP A 191 -22.40 7.49 9.30
N ALA A 192 -21.69 6.36 9.49
CA ALA A 192 -22.32 5.07 9.77
C ALA A 192 -23.21 5.11 11.01
N VAL A 193 -22.80 5.79 12.07
CA VAL A 193 -23.59 6.00 13.30
C VAL A 193 -24.76 6.93 13.02
N GLN A 194 -24.55 8.07 12.35
CA GLN A 194 -25.59 9.02 11.99
C GLN A 194 -26.70 8.35 11.16
N GLN A 195 -26.33 7.47 10.23
CA GLN A 195 -27.27 6.72 9.38
C GLN A 195 -27.92 5.54 10.10
N ASN A 196 -27.53 5.21 11.32
CA ASN A 196 -27.90 3.96 12.00
C ASN A 196 -27.77 2.76 11.04
N ALA A 197 -26.59 2.65 10.40
CA ALA A 197 -26.34 1.66 9.37
C ALA A 197 -26.14 0.27 9.96
N ASP A 198 -26.72 -0.75 9.34
CA ASP A 198 -26.52 -2.15 9.72
C ASP A 198 -25.16 -2.65 9.16
N LEU A 199 -24.09 -2.18 9.76
CA LEU A 199 -22.71 -2.37 9.31
C LEU A 199 -21.85 -2.99 10.42
N ILE A 200 -21.13 -4.06 10.09
CA ILE A 200 -20.15 -4.69 10.98
C ILE A 200 -18.75 -4.28 10.51
N VAL A 201 -18.02 -3.57 11.34
CA VAL A 201 -16.61 -3.25 11.12
C VAL A 201 -15.76 -4.22 11.94
N VAL A 202 -14.88 -4.98 11.30
CA VAL A 202 -13.90 -5.84 11.96
C VAL A 202 -12.55 -5.11 11.91
N LEU A 203 -12.13 -4.59 13.07
CA LEU A 203 -10.81 -3.99 13.23
C LEU A 203 -9.79 -5.10 13.48
N ASN A 204 -8.94 -5.33 12.50
CA ASN A 204 -7.81 -6.25 12.59
C ASN A 204 -6.58 -5.49 13.09
N ASP A 205 -6.34 -5.56 14.40
CA ASP A 205 -5.23 -4.91 15.08
C ASP A 205 -4.06 -5.87 15.21
N ASN A 206 -2.93 -5.54 14.60
CA ASN A 206 -1.71 -6.34 14.68
C ASN A 206 -0.47 -5.51 15.05
N ASP A 207 -0.68 -4.30 15.57
CA ASP A 207 0.37 -3.37 16.00
C ASP A 207 1.36 -2.98 14.89
N MET A 208 0.97 -3.19 13.64
CA MET A 208 1.83 -3.00 12.47
C MET A 208 1.06 -2.39 11.31
N SER A 209 1.66 -1.36 10.72
CA SER A 209 1.35 -0.89 9.38
C SER A 209 2.27 -1.61 8.35
N ILE A 210 2.72 -0.92 7.32
CA ILE A 210 3.85 -1.36 6.47
C ILE A 210 5.12 -1.33 7.33
N SER A 211 5.33 -0.25 8.08
CA SER A 211 6.31 -0.09 9.16
C SER A 211 5.66 -0.32 10.53
N GLN A 212 6.41 -0.11 11.60
CA GLN A 212 5.88 -0.15 12.96
C GLN A 212 4.79 0.92 13.13
N ALA A 213 3.67 0.54 13.78
CA ALA A 213 2.54 1.44 13.98
C ALA A 213 2.94 2.69 14.79
N THR A 214 2.56 3.86 14.29
CA THR A 214 2.90 5.16 14.87
C THR A 214 1.64 5.96 15.24
N GLY A 215 1.80 6.92 16.16
CA GLY A 215 0.75 7.87 16.51
C GLY A 215 -0.08 7.50 17.73
N GLY A 216 -0.97 8.43 18.11
CA GLY A 216 -1.82 8.34 19.30
C GLY A 216 -2.88 7.24 19.19
N PHE A 217 -3.37 6.96 17.97
CA PHE A 217 -4.38 5.94 17.72
C PHE A 217 -3.83 4.53 18.00
N SER A 218 -2.64 4.20 17.50
CA SER A 218 -1.98 2.91 17.78
C SER A 218 -1.71 2.73 19.27
N LYS A 219 -1.29 3.79 19.98
CA LYS A 219 -1.14 3.75 21.43
C LYS A 219 -2.46 3.46 22.15
N HIS A 220 -3.57 4.04 21.66
CA HIS A 220 -4.91 3.76 22.20
C HIS A 220 -5.30 2.29 22.03
N LEU A 221 -5.10 1.70 20.85
CA LEU A 221 -5.38 0.29 20.57
C LEU A 221 -4.53 -0.65 21.47
N ALA A 222 -3.22 -0.37 21.56
CA ALA A 222 -2.33 -1.10 22.44
C ALA A 222 -2.79 -1.06 23.90
N THR A 223 -3.28 0.10 24.38
CA THR A 223 -3.85 0.24 25.72
C THR A 223 -5.10 -0.63 25.90
N LEU A 224 -5.99 -0.69 24.93
CA LEU A 224 -7.17 -1.56 24.98
C LEU A 224 -6.77 -3.04 25.05
N TRP A 225 -5.75 -3.43 24.30
CA TRP A 225 -5.24 -4.81 24.36
C TRP A 225 -4.59 -5.15 25.69
N GLN A 226 -3.76 -4.27 26.24
CA GLN A 226 -3.02 -4.49 27.50
C GLN A 226 -3.89 -4.62 28.73
N ARG A 227 -5.10 -4.05 28.74
CA ARG A 227 -6.03 -4.12 29.87
C ARG A 227 -6.44 -5.54 30.27
N GLY A 228 -6.20 -6.55 29.43
CA GLY A 228 -6.53 -7.95 29.71
C GLY A 228 -8.03 -8.25 29.85
N LEU A 229 -8.88 -7.27 29.51
CA LEU A 229 -10.33 -7.38 29.53
C LEU A 229 -10.86 -7.25 28.10
N ALA A 230 -11.91 -7.99 27.78
CA ALA A 230 -12.65 -7.86 26.54
C ALA A 230 -14.12 -7.57 26.82
N VAL A 231 -14.72 -6.75 25.97
CA VAL A 231 -16.18 -6.61 25.91
C VAL A 231 -16.69 -7.74 25.02
N ASP A 232 -17.31 -8.74 25.63
CA ASP A 232 -17.90 -9.89 24.95
C ASP A 232 -19.40 -9.66 24.75
N ILE A 233 -20.05 -10.54 24.03
CA ILE A 233 -21.48 -10.52 23.78
C ILE A 233 -22.11 -11.81 24.36
N ASP A 234 -23.13 -11.69 25.19
CA ASP A 234 -23.83 -12.83 25.76
C ASP A 234 -24.86 -13.45 24.79
N LYS A 235 -25.53 -14.50 25.20
CA LYS A 235 -26.56 -15.18 24.38
C LYS A 235 -27.80 -14.34 24.10
N ASN A 236 -28.02 -13.26 24.85
CA ASN A 236 -29.14 -12.34 24.68
C ASN A 236 -28.79 -11.14 23.82
N GLY A 237 -27.52 -10.97 23.42
CA GLY A 237 -27.02 -9.83 22.67
C GLY A 237 -26.49 -8.71 23.57
N ASP A 238 -26.44 -8.90 24.89
CA ASP A 238 -25.93 -7.89 25.82
C ASP A 238 -24.41 -7.92 25.93
N ALA A 239 -23.82 -6.74 26.09
CA ALA A 239 -22.37 -6.62 26.29
C ALA A 239 -22.00 -7.06 27.71
N ILE A 240 -21.03 -7.97 27.81
CA ILE A 240 -20.48 -8.47 29.09
C ILE A 240 -18.97 -8.34 29.10
N PHE A 241 -18.39 -8.12 30.28
CA PHE A 241 -16.93 -8.08 30.41
C PHE A 241 -16.40 -9.48 30.71
N THR A 242 -15.40 -9.88 29.94
CA THR A 242 -14.71 -11.16 30.13
C THR A 242 -13.22 -10.95 30.35
N LYS A 243 -12.63 -11.74 31.26
CA LYS A 243 -11.18 -11.76 31.46
C LYS A 243 -10.54 -12.55 30.33
N ARG A 244 -9.57 -11.93 29.65
CA ARG A 244 -8.81 -12.58 28.59
C ARG A 244 -7.65 -13.36 29.20
N VAL A 245 -7.49 -14.62 28.78
CA VAL A 245 -6.31 -15.40 29.14
C VAL A 245 -5.17 -14.98 28.21
N ILE A 246 -4.22 -14.22 28.73
CA ILE A 246 -2.99 -13.86 28.02
C ILE A 246 -2.02 -15.02 28.19
N SER A 247 -1.58 -15.65 27.09
CA SER A 247 -0.60 -16.75 27.19
C SER A 247 0.76 -16.19 27.61
N SER A 248 1.42 -16.89 28.55
CA SER A 248 2.75 -16.48 29.06
C SER A 248 3.89 -16.66 28.05
N GLU A 249 3.62 -17.21 26.87
CA GLU A 249 4.62 -17.55 25.85
C GLU A 249 4.95 -16.40 24.89
N ASP A 250 4.11 -15.36 24.87
CA ASP A 250 4.37 -14.20 24.02
C ASP A 250 5.51 -13.34 24.59
N ARG A 251 6.70 -13.43 24.00
CA ARG A 251 7.91 -12.71 24.46
C ARG A 251 7.74 -11.17 24.42
N ARG A 252 6.90 -10.65 23.53
CA ARG A 252 6.55 -9.21 23.46
C ARG A 252 5.65 -8.83 24.62
N ILE A 253 4.70 -9.70 24.98
CA ILE A 253 3.83 -9.49 26.16
C ILE A 253 4.66 -9.42 27.44
N ARG A 254 5.73 -10.20 27.60
CA ARG A 254 6.61 -10.10 28.79
C ARG A 254 7.31 -8.76 28.91
N HIS A 255 7.78 -8.19 27.81
CA HIS A 255 8.39 -6.87 27.85
C HIS A 255 7.36 -5.78 28.15
N TYR A 256 6.18 -5.84 27.52
CA TYR A 256 5.07 -4.92 27.77
C TYR A 256 4.39 -5.14 29.12
N LEU A 257 4.30 -6.38 29.63
CA LEU A 257 3.80 -6.67 30.98
C LEU A 257 4.73 -6.12 32.08
N HIS A 258 6.03 -6.10 31.82
CA HIS A 258 6.97 -5.44 32.75
C HIS A 258 6.74 -3.93 32.78
N MET A 259 6.64 -3.30 31.62
CA MET A 259 6.31 -1.87 31.51
C MET A 259 4.88 -1.55 31.98
N ALA A 260 3.91 -2.45 31.76
CA ALA A 260 2.53 -2.26 32.19
C ALA A 260 2.36 -2.46 33.70
N ASN A 261 3.11 -3.36 34.34
CA ASN A 261 3.14 -3.49 35.79
C ASN A 261 3.77 -2.26 36.43
N GLU A 262 4.86 -1.72 35.88
CA GLU A 262 5.41 -0.43 36.35
C GLU A 262 4.40 0.72 36.14
N ALA A 263 3.69 0.76 35.00
CA ALA A 263 2.66 1.75 34.73
C ALA A 263 1.39 1.55 35.56
N LEU A 264 1.00 0.32 35.91
CA LEU A 264 -0.12 0.03 36.81
C LEU A 264 0.21 0.39 38.27
N ASP A 265 1.41 0.10 38.74
CA ASP A 265 1.90 0.51 40.06
C ASP A 265 2.02 2.05 40.12
N ASP A 266 2.49 2.68 39.06
CA ASP A 266 2.56 4.13 38.94
C ASP A 266 1.13 4.76 38.82
N TRP A 267 0.20 4.14 38.10
CA TRP A 267 -1.19 4.59 37.97
C TRP A 267 -2.00 4.41 39.26
N THR A 268 -1.86 3.27 39.96
CA THR A 268 -2.51 3.06 41.25
C THR A 268 -1.96 3.97 42.34
N SER A 269 -0.67 4.37 42.22
CA SER A 269 -0.04 5.35 43.10
C SER A 269 -0.46 6.81 42.79
N ARG A 270 -0.95 7.08 41.60
CA ARG A 270 -1.38 8.43 41.11
C ARG A 270 -2.88 8.62 41.17
N LEU A 271 -3.69 7.63 41.55
CA LEU A 271 -5.11 7.86 41.78
C LEU A 271 -5.24 8.91 42.91
N PRO A 272 -5.94 10.02 42.67
CA PRO A 272 -6.18 10.99 43.72
C PRO A 272 -6.80 10.28 44.95
N ASN A 273 -6.25 10.49 46.11
CA ASN A 273 -6.74 9.87 47.36
C ASN A 273 -8.26 9.97 47.53
N LYS A 274 -8.87 11.07 46.99
CA LYS A 274 -10.33 11.25 46.94
C LYS A 274 -11.08 10.19 46.13
N ILE A 275 -10.45 9.60 45.08
CA ILE A 275 -11.07 8.52 44.30
C ILE A 275 -10.93 7.21 45.07
N VAL A 276 -9.77 6.94 45.68
CA VAL A 276 -9.53 5.75 46.50
C VAL A 276 -10.45 5.77 47.71
N GLU A 277 -10.62 6.94 48.38
CA GLU A 277 -11.56 7.11 49.51
C GLU A 277 -13.02 6.95 49.08
N LYS A 278 -13.46 7.51 47.96
CA LYS A 278 -14.81 7.32 47.40
C LYS A 278 -15.10 5.87 47.00
N LEU A 279 -14.11 5.15 46.55
CA LEU A 279 -14.22 3.73 46.22
C LEU A 279 -14.33 2.90 47.50
N ALA A 280 -13.55 3.24 48.54
CA ALA A 280 -13.62 2.60 49.87
C ALA A 280 -14.92 2.93 50.63
N GLU A 281 -15.41 4.18 50.55
CA GLU A 281 -16.70 4.61 51.13
C GLU A 281 -17.90 3.91 50.50
N LYS A 282 -17.80 3.51 49.23
CA LYS A 282 -18.82 2.72 48.50
C LYS A 282 -18.65 1.22 48.69
N GLY A 283 -17.74 0.77 49.59
CA GLY A 283 -17.50 -0.65 49.88
C GLY A 283 -16.85 -1.42 48.72
N ILE A 284 -16.13 -0.70 47.84
CA ILE A 284 -15.50 -1.32 46.69
C ILE A 284 -14.11 -1.81 47.10
N PRO A 285 -13.85 -3.11 47.02
CA PRO A 285 -12.56 -3.69 47.37
C PRO A 285 -11.47 -3.31 46.37
N LYS A 286 -10.21 -3.40 46.80
CA LYS A 286 -9.03 -3.19 45.96
C LYS A 286 -9.10 -4.05 44.69
N PRO A 287 -8.45 -3.65 43.57
CA PRO A 287 -8.50 -4.35 42.27
C PRO A 287 -8.29 -5.86 42.32
N SER A 288 -7.50 -6.34 43.29
CA SER A 288 -7.29 -7.77 43.55
C SER A 288 -8.51 -8.51 44.13
N GLN A 289 -9.56 -7.80 44.56
CA GLN A 289 -10.78 -8.35 45.15
C GLN A 289 -12.01 -8.20 44.24
N LEU A 290 -11.86 -7.61 43.03
CA LEU A 290 -12.95 -7.46 42.03
C LEU A 290 -13.48 -8.81 41.50
N GLU A 291 -12.73 -9.90 41.70
CA GLU A 291 -13.10 -11.24 41.22
C GLU A 291 -14.35 -11.81 41.91
N THR A 292 -14.80 -11.21 43.00
CA THR A 292 -15.92 -11.69 43.84
C THR A 292 -17.19 -10.85 43.76
N LEU A 293 -17.21 -9.77 42.96
CA LEU A 293 -18.39 -8.90 42.85
C LEU A 293 -19.46 -9.46 41.90
N PRO A 294 -20.76 -9.29 42.21
CA PRO A 294 -21.84 -9.61 41.27
C PRO A 294 -21.63 -8.89 39.95
N GLU A 295 -21.75 -9.62 38.84
CA GLU A 295 -21.43 -9.23 37.47
C GLU A 295 -22.04 -7.87 37.06
N LYS A 296 -23.28 -7.54 37.49
CA LYS A 296 -23.93 -6.24 37.22
C LYS A 296 -23.27 -5.05 37.93
N ILE A 297 -22.70 -5.29 39.13
CA ILE A 297 -22.01 -4.23 39.89
C ILE A 297 -20.61 -4.03 39.35
N ALA A 298 -19.92 -5.13 38.99
CA ALA A 298 -18.62 -5.07 38.32
C ALA A 298 -18.69 -4.31 36.98
N ASN A 299 -19.70 -4.58 36.15
CA ASN A 299 -19.90 -3.91 34.88
C ASN A 299 -20.16 -2.41 35.03
N LYS A 300 -21.01 -1.99 35.98
CA LYS A 300 -21.28 -0.58 36.24
C LYS A 300 -20.07 0.18 36.78
N LEU A 301 -19.23 -0.48 37.57
CA LEU A 301 -17.99 0.08 38.11
C LEU A 301 -16.91 0.20 37.04
N ILE A 302 -16.85 -0.78 36.16
CA ILE A 302 -15.89 -0.74 35.01
C ILE A 302 -16.25 0.40 34.07
N ASP A 303 -17.52 0.65 33.78
CA ASP A 303 -17.96 1.78 32.97
C ASP A 303 -17.67 3.16 33.62
N GLU A 304 -17.73 3.23 34.97
CA GLU A 304 -17.37 4.46 35.72
C GLU A 304 -15.86 4.66 35.89
N VAL A 305 -15.05 3.62 35.91
CA VAL A 305 -13.59 3.68 36.20
C VAL A 305 -12.75 3.65 34.90
N PHE A 306 -13.27 3.02 33.84
CA PHE A 306 -12.58 2.99 32.56
C PHE A 306 -13.23 3.98 31.60
N PRO A 307 -12.49 5.02 31.14
CA PRO A 307 -13.03 5.96 30.16
C PRO A 307 -13.52 5.21 28.92
N GLU A 308 -14.62 5.69 28.37
CA GLU A 308 -15.15 5.22 27.08
C GLU A 308 -14.01 5.10 26.06
N ASN A 309 -13.98 3.99 25.33
CA ASN A 309 -13.05 3.93 24.21
C ASN A 309 -13.58 4.79 23.06
N LEU A 310 -12.66 5.20 22.17
CA LEU A 310 -12.98 6.08 21.05
C LEU A 310 -14.18 5.58 20.22
N PHE A 311 -14.31 4.29 20.02
CA PHE A 311 -15.36 3.70 19.19
C PHE A 311 -16.74 3.81 19.83
N LYS A 312 -16.82 3.56 21.15
CA LYS A 312 -18.05 3.77 21.94
C LYS A 312 -18.41 5.25 21.98
N ALA A 313 -17.43 6.14 22.16
CA ALA A 313 -17.66 7.58 22.19
C ALA A 313 -18.23 8.12 20.85
N ILE A 314 -17.82 7.55 19.71
CA ILE A 314 -18.39 7.85 18.40
C ILE A 314 -19.83 7.31 18.28
N GLY A 315 -20.18 6.21 18.96
CA GLY A 315 -21.52 5.60 18.94
C GLY A 315 -21.58 4.17 18.39
N PHE A 316 -20.44 3.52 18.17
CA PHE A 316 -20.41 2.09 17.79
C PHE A 316 -20.72 1.19 18.97
N GLN A 317 -21.44 0.09 18.71
CA GLN A 317 -21.48 -1.06 19.60
C GLN A 317 -20.13 -1.77 19.50
N TYR A 318 -19.26 -1.60 20.48
CA TYR A 318 -17.90 -2.11 20.49
C TYR A 318 -17.79 -3.45 21.24
N PHE A 319 -17.16 -4.44 20.60
CA PHE A 319 -16.85 -5.75 21.17
C PHE A 319 -15.37 -6.08 20.94
N GLY A 320 -14.71 -6.66 21.93
CA GLY A 320 -13.31 -7.02 21.89
C GLY A 320 -12.45 -6.28 22.93
N PRO A 321 -11.13 -6.34 22.79
CA PRO A 321 -10.39 -7.05 21.74
C PRO A 321 -10.39 -8.57 21.97
N PHE A 322 -10.55 -9.35 20.89
CA PHE A 322 -10.52 -10.81 20.91
C PHE A 322 -9.21 -11.35 20.32
N ASP A 323 -8.84 -12.58 20.71
CA ASP A 323 -7.73 -13.30 20.08
C ASP A 323 -8.14 -13.70 18.64
N GLY A 324 -7.44 -13.13 17.64
CA GLY A 324 -7.68 -13.37 16.23
C GLY A 324 -7.25 -14.76 15.74
N HIS A 325 -6.56 -15.53 16.57
CA HIS A 325 -6.10 -16.89 16.29
C HIS A 325 -6.94 -17.97 16.98
N ASP A 326 -8.01 -17.59 17.66
CA ASP A 326 -9.01 -18.51 18.22
C ASP A 326 -10.24 -18.57 17.31
N VAL A 327 -10.21 -19.47 16.31
CA VAL A 327 -11.31 -19.63 15.33
C VAL A 327 -12.64 -19.97 16.01
N ALA A 328 -12.61 -20.73 17.11
CA ALA A 328 -13.81 -21.12 17.86
C ALA A 328 -14.47 -19.90 18.51
N LYS A 329 -13.65 -19.04 19.15
CA LYS A 329 -14.13 -17.81 19.77
C LYS A 329 -14.65 -16.82 18.73
N LEU A 330 -13.89 -16.62 17.66
CA LEU A 330 -14.31 -15.72 16.57
C LEU A 330 -15.63 -16.15 15.94
N THR A 331 -15.81 -17.46 15.69
CA THR A 331 -17.08 -17.99 15.16
C THR A 331 -18.25 -17.65 16.07
N GLN A 332 -18.12 -17.90 17.40
CA GLN A 332 -19.17 -17.56 18.37
C GLN A 332 -19.50 -16.07 18.40
N VAL A 333 -18.46 -15.22 18.39
CA VAL A 333 -18.63 -13.76 18.39
C VAL A 333 -19.37 -13.31 17.12
N PHE A 334 -18.95 -13.77 15.95
CA PHE A 334 -19.58 -13.37 14.68
C PHE A 334 -21.01 -13.89 14.56
N GLU A 335 -21.33 -15.10 15.03
CA GLU A 335 -22.70 -15.62 15.07
C GLU A 335 -23.64 -14.71 15.88
N ARG A 336 -23.16 -14.17 17.01
CA ARG A 336 -23.92 -13.25 17.86
C ARG A 336 -24.02 -11.86 17.25
N VAL A 337 -22.89 -11.30 16.84
CA VAL A 337 -22.80 -9.97 16.21
C VAL A 337 -23.65 -9.89 14.94
N LYS A 338 -23.74 -10.98 14.18
CA LYS A 338 -24.60 -11.07 12.99
C LYS A 338 -26.08 -10.78 13.28
N GLN A 339 -26.56 -11.01 14.51
CA GLN A 339 -27.94 -10.76 14.91
C GLN A 339 -28.19 -9.29 15.30
N LEU A 340 -27.15 -8.52 15.59
CA LEU A 340 -27.27 -7.13 16.01
C LEU A 340 -27.68 -6.21 14.86
N LYS A 341 -28.19 -5.05 15.22
CA LYS A 341 -28.60 -3.96 14.35
C LYS A 341 -27.75 -2.71 14.64
N GLY A 342 -27.62 -1.85 13.65
CA GLY A 342 -26.84 -0.62 13.76
C GLY A 342 -25.34 -0.84 13.54
N ALA A 343 -24.55 0.20 13.81
CA ALA A 343 -23.11 0.17 13.61
C ALA A 343 -22.40 -0.63 14.71
N VAL A 344 -21.73 -1.71 14.34
CA VAL A 344 -21.02 -2.62 15.26
C VAL A 344 -19.54 -2.64 14.89
N LEU A 345 -18.67 -2.59 15.90
CA LEU A 345 -17.23 -2.76 15.74
C LEU A 345 -16.74 -3.94 16.56
N VAL A 346 -16.13 -4.89 15.86
CA VAL A 346 -15.47 -6.07 16.46
C VAL A 346 -13.95 -5.86 16.37
N HIS A 347 -13.32 -5.65 17.50
CA HIS A 347 -11.87 -5.50 17.61
C HIS A 347 -11.22 -6.87 17.78
N VAL A 348 -10.36 -7.25 16.85
CA VAL A 348 -9.65 -8.52 16.80
C VAL A 348 -8.15 -8.24 16.80
N HIS A 349 -7.42 -8.82 17.73
CA HIS A 349 -5.98 -8.73 17.78
C HIS A 349 -5.34 -9.94 17.09
N THR A 350 -4.45 -9.69 16.13
CA THR A 350 -3.74 -10.72 15.37
C THR A 350 -2.22 -10.52 15.45
N VAL A 351 -1.46 -11.50 15.01
CA VAL A 351 0.00 -11.43 14.91
C VAL A 351 0.40 -11.53 13.44
N LYS A 352 1.03 -10.49 12.90
CA LYS A 352 1.53 -10.50 11.53
C LYS A 352 2.60 -11.59 11.37
N GLY A 353 2.42 -12.49 10.39
CA GLY A 353 3.32 -13.63 10.18
C GLY A 353 3.00 -14.87 11.04
N LYS A 354 1.85 -14.90 11.72
CA LYS A 354 1.47 -15.97 12.65
C LYS A 354 1.67 -17.38 12.10
N GLY A 355 2.34 -18.23 12.91
CA GLY A 355 2.65 -19.61 12.56
C GLY A 355 3.91 -19.78 11.69
N PHE A 356 4.56 -18.70 11.24
CA PHE A 356 5.86 -18.75 10.60
C PHE A 356 6.89 -17.96 11.40
N LEU A 357 7.73 -18.67 12.16
CA LEU A 357 8.62 -18.07 13.15
C LEU A 357 9.51 -16.93 12.62
N PRO A 358 10.11 -17.02 11.41
CA PRO A 358 10.89 -15.91 10.88
C PRO A 358 10.07 -14.63 10.66
N ALA A 359 8.81 -14.75 10.21
CA ALA A 359 7.93 -13.59 9.99
C ALA A 359 7.37 -13.01 11.28
N GLU A 360 7.15 -13.83 12.31
CA GLU A 360 6.79 -13.34 13.65
C GLU A 360 7.94 -12.55 14.29
N CYS A 361 9.20 -12.92 13.98
CA CYS A 361 10.39 -12.24 14.50
C CYS A 361 10.73 -10.95 13.74
N ASP A 362 10.48 -10.91 12.43
CA ASP A 362 10.76 -9.77 11.55
C ASP A 362 9.59 -9.51 10.59
N PRO A 363 8.47 -8.96 11.11
CA PRO A 363 7.27 -8.72 10.31
C PRO A 363 7.43 -7.63 9.23
N ILE A 364 8.49 -6.83 9.28
CA ILE A 364 8.78 -5.80 8.28
C ILE A 364 9.37 -6.45 7.03
N THR A 365 10.46 -7.20 7.16
CA THR A 365 11.09 -7.92 6.05
C THR A 365 10.11 -8.90 5.41
N TYR A 366 9.27 -9.58 6.22
CA TYR A 366 8.27 -10.53 5.75
C TYR A 366 6.89 -9.90 5.45
N HIS A 367 6.80 -8.58 5.27
CA HIS A 367 5.58 -7.95 4.77
C HIS A 367 5.21 -8.47 3.37
N ALA A 368 6.20 -8.54 2.48
CA ALA A 368 6.10 -9.18 1.17
C ALA A 368 7.41 -9.91 0.86
N ILE A 369 7.30 -11.07 0.22
CA ILE A 369 8.46 -11.86 -0.19
C ILE A 369 8.58 -11.90 -1.71
N THR A 370 9.82 -12.01 -2.19
CA THR A 370 10.11 -12.28 -3.58
C THR A 370 9.96 -13.78 -3.86
N LYS A 371 9.67 -14.11 -5.11
CA LYS A 371 9.62 -15.49 -5.60
C LYS A 371 10.91 -16.25 -5.25
N LEU A 372 10.77 -17.37 -4.53
CA LEU A 372 11.92 -18.21 -4.21
C LEU A 372 12.37 -18.94 -5.48
N LYS A 373 13.65 -18.79 -5.83
CA LYS A 373 14.24 -19.60 -6.90
C LYS A 373 14.30 -21.05 -6.42
N LYS A 374 13.75 -22.00 -7.19
CA LYS A 374 14.05 -23.41 -6.97
C LYS A 374 15.54 -23.60 -7.12
N ILE A 375 16.24 -23.91 -6.05
CA ILE A 375 17.63 -24.33 -6.10
C ILE A 375 17.60 -25.71 -6.76
N ASN A 376 17.94 -25.76 -8.05
CA ASN A 376 18.11 -27.01 -8.76
C ASN A 376 19.56 -27.47 -8.50
N PRO A 377 19.82 -28.52 -7.69
CA PRO A 377 21.17 -28.94 -7.35
C PRO A 377 22.02 -29.34 -8.58
N ALA A 378 21.38 -29.55 -9.73
CA ALA A 378 22.05 -29.88 -10.99
C ALA A 378 22.60 -28.66 -11.76
N GLN A 379 22.27 -27.42 -11.36
CA GLN A 379 22.72 -26.20 -12.05
C GLN A 379 23.89 -25.50 -11.35
N GLU A 380 24.38 -26.01 -10.23
CA GLU A 380 25.60 -25.48 -9.58
C GLU A 380 26.92 -25.89 -10.28
N LYS A 381 26.87 -26.62 -11.40
CA LYS A 381 28.07 -26.97 -12.16
C LYS A 381 28.20 -26.08 -13.37
N SER A 382 29.22 -25.18 -13.28
CA SER A 382 29.94 -24.54 -14.38
C SER A 382 29.21 -23.44 -15.19
N VAL A 383 29.28 -22.21 -14.69
CA VAL A 383 29.63 -21.09 -15.59
C VAL A 383 31.09 -20.75 -15.26
N PRO A 384 32.03 -20.84 -16.23
CA PRO A 384 33.38 -20.33 -16.02
C PRO A 384 33.28 -18.82 -15.82
N VAL A 385 33.64 -18.36 -14.62
CA VAL A 385 33.84 -16.93 -14.36
C VAL A 385 35.10 -16.54 -15.12
N ASP A 386 34.92 -15.82 -16.21
CA ASP A 386 36.03 -15.12 -16.87
C ASP A 386 36.52 -14.03 -15.93
N SER A 387 37.66 -14.30 -15.25
CA SER A 387 38.20 -13.57 -14.12
C SER A 387 38.92 -12.26 -14.51
N GLN A 388 38.62 -11.65 -15.67
CA GLN A 388 39.33 -10.47 -16.18
C GLN A 388 38.50 -9.23 -16.47
N LYS A 389 37.17 -9.24 -16.21
CA LYS A 389 36.40 -7.98 -16.18
C LYS A 389 35.84 -7.77 -14.78
N PRO A 390 36.03 -6.59 -14.17
CA PRO A 390 35.32 -6.26 -12.94
C PRO A 390 33.82 -6.40 -13.21
N ALA A 391 33.11 -7.11 -12.34
CA ALA A 391 31.67 -7.24 -12.45
C ALA A 391 31.06 -5.83 -12.49
N PRO A 392 30.15 -5.53 -13.42
CA PRO A 392 29.52 -4.22 -13.47
C PRO A 392 28.85 -3.94 -12.12
N THR A 393 29.05 -2.75 -11.60
CA THR A 393 28.41 -2.31 -10.35
C THR A 393 26.91 -2.48 -10.51
N PRO A 394 26.22 -3.17 -9.59
CA PRO A 394 24.79 -3.36 -9.71
C PRO A 394 24.09 -2.01 -9.80
N ALA A 395 23.21 -1.83 -10.79
CA ALA A 395 22.42 -0.63 -10.95
C ALA A 395 21.61 -0.33 -9.67
N LYS A 396 21.66 0.90 -9.19
CA LYS A 396 20.93 1.33 -7.98
C LYS A 396 19.43 1.45 -8.28
N LYS A 397 18.61 1.19 -7.26
CA LYS A 397 17.19 1.54 -7.32
C LYS A 397 17.03 3.06 -7.20
N TYR A 398 16.04 3.64 -7.89
CA TYR A 398 15.76 5.06 -7.77
C TYR A 398 15.44 5.50 -6.34
N SER A 399 14.73 4.67 -5.56
CA SER A 399 14.51 4.94 -4.13
C SER A 399 15.81 4.97 -3.31
N GLN A 400 16.84 4.22 -3.70
CA GLN A 400 18.16 4.31 -3.05
C GLN A 400 18.88 5.61 -3.42
N VAL A 401 18.73 6.06 -4.69
CA VAL A 401 19.27 7.35 -5.16
C VAL A 401 18.63 8.50 -4.36
N PHE A 402 17.32 8.46 -4.17
CA PHE A 402 16.60 9.42 -3.34
C PHE A 402 17.09 9.40 -1.89
N GLY A 403 17.19 8.19 -1.28
CA GLY A 403 17.66 8.04 0.10
C GLY A 403 19.09 8.57 0.30
N GLU A 404 19.98 8.36 -0.66
CA GLU A 404 21.34 8.94 -0.65
C GLU A 404 21.28 10.47 -0.75
N PHE A 405 20.50 11.01 -1.68
CA PHE A 405 20.35 12.45 -1.87
C PHE A 405 19.90 13.16 -0.59
N ILE A 406 18.81 12.70 0.06
CA ILE A 406 18.32 13.35 1.28
C ILE A 406 19.34 13.25 2.43
N CYS A 407 20.08 12.14 2.54
CA CYS A 407 21.14 11.99 3.54
C CYS A 407 22.32 12.91 3.28
N ASP A 408 22.77 13.04 2.04
CA ASP A 408 23.88 13.92 1.65
C ASP A 408 23.47 15.39 1.85
N LYS A 409 22.24 15.75 1.49
CA LYS A 409 21.72 17.13 1.64
C LYS A 409 21.54 17.54 3.10
N ALA A 410 20.89 16.69 3.92
CA ALA A 410 20.67 16.97 5.34
C ALA A 410 21.98 17.04 6.16
N ALA A 411 23.07 16.47 5.69
CA ALA A 411 24.38 16.58 6.32
C ALA A 411 24.88 18.04 6.29
N THR A 412 24.47 18.83 5.32
CA THR A 412 24.89 20.23 5.13
C THR A 412 23.77 21.23 5.33
N ASP A 413 22.52 20.83 5.12
CA ASP A 413 21.33 21.71 5.25
C ASP A 413 20.37 21.20 6.33
N LYS A 414 20.28 21.97 7.40
CA LYS A 414 19.38 21.67 8.54
C LYS A 414 17.92 22.09 8.31
N GLN A 415 17.65 22.80 7.24
CA GLN A 415 16.27 23.20 6.90
C GLN A 415 15.49 22.06 6.24
N LEU A 416 16.18 21.03 5.69
CA LEU A 416 15.54 19.87 5.10
C LEU A 416 14.73 19.11 6.14
N MET A 417 13.44 18.90 5.85
CA MET A 417 12.54 18.02 6.60
C MET A 417 11.98 16.96 5.66
N ALA A 418 11.99 15.70 6.05
CA ALA A 418 11.54 14.59 5.19
C ALA A 418 10.29 13.94 5.78
N ILE A 419 9.20 13.92 5.00
CA ILE A 419 7.89 13.44 5.40
C ILE A 419 7.50 12.28 4.51
N THR A 420 6.92 11.22 5.09
CA THR A 420 6.36 10.11 4.31
C THR A 420 5.09 9.56 4.96
N PRO A 421 4.05 9.21 4.17
CA PRO A 421 2.89 8.50 4.68
C PRO A 421 3.12 6.98 4.68
N ALA A 422 3.70 6.45 5.78
CA ALA A 422 3.95 5.02 6.03
C ALA A 422 4.86 4.30 5.02
N MET A 423 5.70 5.04 4.27
CA MET A 423 6.49 4.45 3.17
C MET A 423 8.01 4.59 3.36
N ALA A 424 8.50 4.66 4.61
CA ALA A 424 9.91 4.89 4.92
C ALA A 424 10.86 3.89 4.25
N GLU A 425 10.57 2.59 4.32
CA GLU A 425 11.38 1.54 3.70
C GLU A 425 11.25 1.56 2.17
N GLY A 426 10.03 1.66 1.69
CA GLY A 426 9.72 1.65 0.27
C GLY A 426 10.34 2.81 -0.50
N SER A 427 10.39 3.98 0.10
CA SER A 427 11.00 5.19 -0.48
C SER A 427 12.49 5.36 -0.15
N GLY A 428 13.12 4.36 0.50
CA GLY A 428 14.57 4.39 0.78
C GLY A 428 14.98 5.34 1.91
N MET A 429 14.07 5.71 2.82
CA MET A 429 14.32 6.70 3.89
C MET A 429 14.84 6.09 5.19
N THR A 430 15.04 4.77 5.27
CA THR A 430 15.41 4.07 6.52
C THR A 430 16.70 4.60 7.12
N GLU A 431 17.73 4.86 6.31
CA GLU A 431 19.01 5.41 6.77
C GLU A 431 18.84 6.87 7.22
N PHE A 432 18.06 7.66 6.49
CA PHE A 432 17.74 9.03 6.86
C PHE A 432 17.03 9.10 8.23
N ALA A 433 16.02 8.27 8.45
CA ALA A 433 15.30 8.19 9.72
C ALA A 433 16.21 7.88 10.92
N LYS A 434 17.26 7.05 10.71
CA LYS A 434 18.26 6.73 11.75
C LYS A 434 19.20 7.90 12.02
N ARG A 435 19.73 8.53 10.96
CA ARG A 435 20.77 9.57 11.08
C ARG A 435 20.21 10.94 11.42
N PHE A 436 19.01 11.26 10.95
CA PHE A 436 18.39 12.58 11.03
C PHE A 436 16.97 12.51 11.65
N ALA A 437 16.85 11.77 12.76
CA ALA A 437 15.57 11.48 13.42
C ALA A 437 14.71 12.73 13.73
N SER A 438 15.34 13.88 14.02
CA SER A 438 14.63 15.14 14.27
C SER A 438 14.10 15.82 12.99
N GLN A 439 14.53 15.38 11.81
CA GLN A 439 14.13 15.90 10.51
C GLN A 439 13.25 14.89 9.74
N PHE A 440 12.92 13.75 10.36
CA PHE A 440 12.13 12.68 9.76
C PHE A 440 10.74 12.59 10.40
N PHE A 441 9.70 12.51 9.57
CA PHE A 441 8.30 12.41 9.99
C PHE A 441 7.56 11.33 9.18
N ASP A 442 7.26 10.21 9.84
CA ASP A 442 6.31 9.23 9.32
C ASP A 442 4.92 9.54 9.91
N VAL A 443 3.98 9.90 9.06
CA VAL A 443 2.64 10.33 9.45
C VAL A 443 1.60 9.22 9.37
N ALA A 444 2.02 7.97 9.30
CA ALA A 444 1.18 6.81 9.04
C ALA A 444 0.49 6.91 7.67
N ILE A 445 -0.60 6.16 7.41
CA ILE A 445 -1.28 6.19 6.10
C ILE A 445 -2.23 7.40 6.05
N ALA A 446 -1.65 8.59 5.95
CA ALA A 446 -2.38 9.87 6.00
C ALA A 446 -1.80 10.87 4.98
N GLU A 447 -2.02 10.59 3.70
CA GLU A 447 -1.43 11.32 2.57
C GLU A 447 -1.82 12.80 2.57
N GLN A 448 -3.09 13.12 2.82
CA GLN A 448 -3.59 14.50 2.93
C GLN A 448 -2.88 15.27 4.03
N HIS A 449 -2.76 14.64 5.21
CA HIS A 449 -2.03 15.23 6.35
C HIS A 449 -0.55 15.45 6.01
N ALA A 450 0.11 14.52 5.31
CA ALA A 450 1.51 14.68 4.91
C ALA A 450 1.75 15.95 4.10
N VAL A 451 0.86 16.24 3.13
CA VAL A 451 0.98 17.40 2.25
C VAL A 451 0.70 18.72 3.01
N THR A 452 -0.38 18.78 3.79
CA THR A 452 -0.71 19.98 4.59
C THR A 452 0.33 20.24 5.67
N LEU A 453 0.86 19.18 6.31
CA LEU A 453 1.96 19.29 7.29
C LEU A 453 3.21 19.91 6.65
N ALA A 454 3.56 19.47 5.44
CA ALA A 454 4.66 20.04 4.68
C ALA A 454 4.43 21.53 4.38
N GLY A 455 3.22 21.90 3.93
CA GLY A 455 2.84 23.30 3.74
C GLY A 455 3.01 24.12 5.02
N GLY A 456 2.50 23.62 6.14
CA GLY A 456 2.66 24.27 7.45
C GLY A 456 4.13 24.44 7.87
N MET A 457 4.97 23.44 7.65
CA MET A 457 6.41 23.50 7.92
C MET A 457 7.11 24.56 7.04
N ALA A 458 6.79 24.60 5.75
CA ALA A 458 7.38 25.54 4.80
C ALA A 458 7.11 27.01 5.20
N THR A 459 5.96 27.31 5.80
CA THR A 459 5.66 28.67 6.30
C THR A 459 6.60 29.13 7.42
N GLN A 460 7.32 28.20 8.05
CA GLN A 460 8.29 28.49 9.12
C GLN A 460 9.74 28.52 8.61
N GLY A 461 9.95 28.50 7.30
CA GLY A 461 11.26 28.67 6.67
C GLY A 461 12.12 27.41 6.62
N VAL A 462 11.53 26.22 6.81
CA VAL A 462 12.20 24.94 6.52
C VAL A 462 11.80 24.45 5.13
N LYS A 463 12.54 23.47 4.60
CA LYS A 463 12.36 22.90 3.26
C LYS A 463 11.86 21.45 3.35
N PRO A 464 10.53 21.23 3.37
CA PRO A 464 9.99 19.89 3.45
C PRO A 464 10.03 19.18 2.11
N ILE A 465 10.38 17.89 2.19
CA ILE A 465 10.30 16.92 1.09
C ILE A 465 9.23 15.91 1.46
N VAL A 466 8.19 15.78 0.65
CA VAL A 466 7.16 14.75 0.77
C VAL A 466 7.53 13.58 -0.14
N ALA A 467 8.00 12.47 0.46
CA ALA A 467 8.29 11.23 -0.25
C ALA A 467 7.03 10.36 -0.30
N ILE A 468 6.42 10.26 -1.48
CA ILE A 468 5.12 9.63 -1.67
C ILE A 468 5.07 8.89 -3.01
N TYR A 469 4.32 7.78 -3.07
CA TYR A 469 4.10 7.11 -4.35
C TYR A 469 3.14 7.91 -5.23
N SER A 470 3.38 7.88 -6.53
CA SER A 470 2.57 8.59 -7.53
C SER A 470 1.06 8.31 -7.35
N THR A 471 0.67 7.04 -7.25
CA THR A 471 -0.73 6.65 -7.06
C THR A 471 -1.31 7.14 -5.72
N PHE A 472 -0.51 7.24 -4.65
CA PHE A 472 -0.98 7.67 -3.33
C PHE A 472 -1.10 9.20 -3.22
N LEU A 473 -0.32 9.96 -4.01
CA LEU A 473 -0.47 11.42 -4.06
C LEU A 473 -1.85 11.85 -4.58
N GLN A 474 -2.59 10.99 -5.27
CA GLN A 474 -3.98 11.25 -5.67
C GLN A 474 -4.85 11.66 -4.48
N ARG A 475 -4.59 11.12 -3.26
CA ARG A 475 -5.31 11.53 -2.04
C ARG A 475 -4.87 12.87 -1.48
N GLY A 476 -3.69 13.34 -1.82
CA GLY A 476 -3.18 14.65 -1.41
C GLY A 476 -3.30 15.73 -2.49
N TYR A 477 -4.07 15.48 -3.55
CA TYR A 477 -4.16 16.38 -4.69
C TYR A 477 -4.80 17.74 -4.33
N ASP A 478 -5.89 17.73 -3.59
CA ASP A 478 -6.50 18.97 -3.08
C ASP A 478 -5.50 19.78 -2.24
N GLN A 479 -4.82 19.14 -1.29
CA GLN A 479 -3.84 19.78 -0.42
C GLN A 479 -2.61 20.30 -1.18
N LEU A 480 -2.19 19.59 -2.25
CA LEU A 480 -1.13 20.06 -3.14
C LEU A 480 -1.55 21.38 -3.82
N ILE A 481 -2.79 21.48 -4.30
CA ILE A 481 -3.31 22.71 -4.92
C ILE A 481 -3.50 23.79 -3.88
N HIS A 482 -4.33 23.54 -2.86
CA HIS A 482 -4.84 24.55 -1.94
C HIS A 482 -3.81 24.93 -0.87
N ASP A 483 -3.16 23.94 -0.25
CA ASP A 483 -2.33 24.19 0.93
C ASP A 483 -0.87 24.49 0.56
N VAL A 484 -0.43 24.09 -0.64
CA VAL A 484 0.96 24.27 -1.09
C VAL A 484 1.06 25.22 -2.27
N ALA A 485 0.49 24.86 -3.43
CA ALA A 485 0.77 25.57 -4.67
C ALA A 485 0.10 26.96 -4.73
N LEU A 486 -1.15 27.08 -4.27
CA LEU A 486 -1.86 28.36 -4.22
C LEU A 486 -1.10 29.41 -3.39
N GLN A 487 -0.42 28.97 -2.34
CA GLN A 487 0.39 29.82 -1.46
C GLN A 487 1.85 29.94 -1.92
N ASN A 488 2.22 29.26 -3.02
CA ASN A 488 3.58 29.19 -3.55
C ASN A 488 4.62 28.77 -2.50
N LEU A 489 4.28 27.78 -1.66
CA LEU A 489 5.13 27.31 -0.59
C LEU A 489 6.27 26.43 -1.13
N ASP A 490 7.42 26.53 -0.51
CA ASP A 490 8.64 25.80 -0.87
C ASP A 490 8.57 24.35 -0.37
N VAL A 491 7.80 23.52 -1.07
CA VAL A 491 7.61 22.10 -0.79
C VAL A 491 8.02 21.29 -2.01
N MET A 492 8.92 20.33 -1.82
CA MET A 492 9.33 19.39 -2.85
C MET A 492 8.61 18.05 -2.70
N PHE A 493 8.07 17.52 -3.79
CA PHE A 493 7.49 16.18 -3.87
C PHE A 493 8.45 15.21 -4.53
N ALA A 494 8.95 14.22 -3.78
CA ALA A 494 9.71 13.09 -4.32
C ALA A 494 8.72 11.97 -4.64
N ILE A 495 8.33 11.87 -5.91
CA ILE A 495 7.27 11.00 -6.39
C ILE A 495 7.87 9.69 -6.88
N ASP A 496 7.79 8.68 -6.03
CA ASP A 496 8.26 7.33 -6.32
C ASP A 496 7.18 6.51 -7.04
N ARG A 497 7.54 5.44 -7.72
CA ARG A 497 6.64 4.57 -8.51
C ARG A 497 5.86 5.33 -9.58
N ALA A 498 6.47 6.31 -10.21
CA ALA A 498 5.93 6.94 -11.40
C ALA A 498 5.99 5.99 -12.60
N GLY A 499 4.93 5.92 -13.40
CA GLY A 499 4.80 4.97 -14.50
C GLY A 499 4.21 3.63 -14.09
N LEU A 500 4.54 2.59 -14.85
CA LEU A 500 4.08 1.22 -14.63
C LEU A 500 4.84 0.56 -13.48
N VAL A 501 4.13 -0.22 -12.66
CA VAL A 501 4.69 -0.74 -11.40
C VAL A 501 4.80 -2.26 -11.34
N GLY A 502 4.40 -2.94 -12.41
CA GLY A 502 4.53 -4.39 -12.49
C GLY A 502 3.41 -5.14 -11.80
N GLU A 503 3.76 -5.99 -10.85
CA GLU A 503 2.88 -7.03 -10.30
C GLU A 503 1.70 -6.50 -9.46
N ASP A 504 1.73 -5.25 -9.03
CA ASP A 504 0.64 -4.63 -8.26
C ASP A 504 -0.45 -4.03 -9.17
N GLY A 505 -0.18 -3.91 -10.47
CA GLY A 505 -1.15 -3.60 -11.50
C GLY A 505 -1.75 -2.18 -11.43
N ALA A 506 -2.96 -2.04 -11.93
CA ALA A 506 -3.64 -0.77 -12.13
C ALA A 506 -3.83 0.07 -10.85
N THR A 507 -4.01 -0.58 -9.69
CA THR A 507 -4.23 0.11 -8.42
C THR A 507 -3.01 0.88 -7.92
N HIS A 508 -1.82 0.48 -8.34
CA HIS A 508 -0.54 1.07 -7.93
C HIS A 508 0.19 1.79 -9.04
N ALA A 509 -0.32 1.76 -10.28
CA ALA A 509 0.28 2.43 -11.42
C ALA A 509 0.32 3.96 -11.24
N GLY A 510 1.50 4.55 -11.39
CA GLY A 510 1.74 5.99 -11.27
C GLY A 510 1.61 6.71 -12.61
N VAL A 511 0.44 6.62 -13.24
CA VAL A 511 0.24 7.03 -14.63
C VAL A 511 -0.65 8.25 -14.82
N PHE A 512 -1.03 8.92 -13.70
CA PHE A 512 -1.92 10.09 -13.72
C PHE A 512 -1.28 11.35 -13.12
N ASP A 513 -0.11 11.24 -12.50
CA ASP A 513 0.53 12.31 -11.73
C ASP A 513 0.92 13.52 -12.59
N ILE A 514 1.43 13.31 -13.79
CA ILE A 514 1.70 14.43 -14.72
C ILE A 514 0.40 15.18 -15.01
N ALA A 515 -0.67 14.46 -15.36
CA ALA A 515 -1.92 15.08 -15.80
C ALA A 515 -2.50 16.00 -14.70
N PHE A 516 -2.55 15.56 -13.46
CA PHE A 516 -3.14 16.38 -12.39
C PHE A 516 -2.18 17.45 -11.87
N MET A 517 -0.86 17.25 -11.87
CA MET A 517 0.09 18.26 -11.40
C MET A 517 0.36 19.36 -12.43
N ARG A 518 0.39 19.03 -13.74
CA ARG A 518 0.73 20.02 -14.75
C ARG A 518 -0.31 21.14 -14.92
N THR A 519 -1.55 20.90 -14.46
CA THR A 519 -2.60 21.92 -14.43
C THR A 519 -2.41 22.94 -13.31
N VAL A 520 -1.60 22.61 -12.29
CA VAL A 520 -1.40 23.47 -11.11
C VAL A 520 -0.42 24.60 -11.45
N PRO A 521 -0.80 25.88 -11.27
CA PRO A 521 0.12 27.01 -11.43
C PRO A 521 1.36 26.88 -10.54
N ASN A 522 2.46 27.49 -10.94
CA ASN A 522 3.74 27.54 -10.23
C ASN A 522 4.43 26.19 -9.97
N MET A 523 3.83 25.09 -10.36
CA MET A 523 4.41 23.76 -10.15
C MET A 523 5.56 23.49 -11.13
N VAL A 524 6.73 23.09 -10.62
CA VAL A 524 7.84 22.56 -11.42
C VAL A 524 7.75 21.04 -11.39
N ILE A 525 7.82 20.37 -12.56
CA ILE A 525 7.74 18.92 -12.67
C ILE A 525 8.91 18.40 -13.49
N ALA A 526 9.77 17.60 -12.85
CA ALA A 526 10.97 17.01 -13.44
C ALA A 526 10.86 15.48 -13.56
N CYS A 527 11.45 14.94 -14.64
CA CYS A 527 11.47 13.51 -14.98
C CYS A 527 12.89 13.08 -15.34
N PRO A 528 13.66 12.44 -14.44
CA PRO A 528 15.01 12.01 -14.72
C PRO A 528 15.05 10.82 -15.68
N LYS A 529 16.04 10.79 -16.58
CA LYS A 529 16.28 9.68 -17.50
C LYS A 529 17.03 8.50 -16.86
N ASP A 530 17.87 8.76 -15.85
CA ASP A 530 18.75 7.79 -15.20
C ASP A 530 19.04 8.19 -13.74
N GLU A 531 19.84 7.39 -13.04
CA GLU A 531 20.21 7.58 -11.64
C GLU A 531 20.96 8.90 -11.40
N ASN A 532 21.88 9.25 -12.29
CA ASN A 532 22.64 10.49 -12.18
C ASN A 532 21.74 11.72 -12.31
N GLU A 533 20.90 11.71 -13.32
CA GLU A 533 19.97 12.82 -13.52
C GLU A 533 18.92 12.88 -12.40
N CYS A 534 18.51 11.73 -11.84
CA CYS A 534 17.63 11.67 -10.67
C CYS A 534 18.23 12.42 -9.48
N TYR A 535 19.47 12.13 -9.13
CA TYR A 535 20.15 12.79 -8.01
C TYR A 535 20.26 14.31 -8.23
N ASN A 536 20.64 14.74 -9.43
CA ASN A 536 20.83 16.15 -9.74
C ASN A 536 19.50 16.92 -9.95
N LEU A 537 18.44 16.29 -10.47
CA LEU A 537 17.12 16.92 -10.53
C LEU A 537 16.45 17.01 -9.15
N LEU A 538 16.69 16.06 -8.25
CA LEU A 538 16.31 16.17 -6.84
C LEU A 538 16.95 17.41 -6.22
N ASN A 539 18.26 17.62 -6.46
CA ASN A 539 18.93 18.84 -5.99
C ASN A 539 18.37 20.11 -6.68
N THR A 540 18.13 20.07 -7.99
CA THR A 540 17.57 21.20 -8.75
C THR A 540 16.20 21.63 -8.19
N CYS A 541 15.32 20.68 -7.95
CA CYS A 541 13.99 20.92 -7.39
C CYS A 541 14.04 21.33 -5.92
N TYR A 542 15.01 20.85 -5.15
CA TYR A 542 15.23 21.30 -3.77
C TYR A 542 15.74 22.74 -3.69
N GLU A 543 16.61 23.18 -4.61
CA GLU A 543 17.09 24.56 -4.67
C GLU A 543 16.05 25.54 -5.23
N HIS A 544 15.02 25.04 -5.90
CA HIS A 544 13.93 25.86 -6.40
C HIS A 544 13.11 26.44 -5.23
N ILE A 545 12.67 27.69 -5.36
CA ILE A 545 11.78 28.36 -4.40
C ILE A 545 10.35 28.26 -4.94
N GLY A 546 9.53 27.47 -4.29
CA GLY A 546 8.16 27.16 -4.69
C GLY A 546 7.89 25.66 -4.83
N PRO A 547 6.66 25.26 -5.21
CA PRO A 547 6.28 23.87 -5.31
C PRO A 547 6.99 23.16 -6.47
N SER A 548 7.60 22.03 -6.17
CA SER A 548 8.32 21.24 -7.17
C SER A 548 8.11 19.73 -6.99
N ALA A 549 8.27 18.97 -8.08
CA ALA A 549 8.17 17.52 -8.06
C ALA A 549 9.25 16.88 -8.93
N VAL A 550 9.84 15.80 -8.42
CA VAL A 550 10.67 14.89 -9.21
C VAL A 550 9.99 13.54 -9.23
N ARG A 551 9.58 13.07 -10.41
CA ARG A 551 8.93 11.77 -10.57
C ARG A 551 9.90 10.74 -11.14
N TYR A 552 10.06 9.61 -10.45
CA TYR A 552 10.97 8.53 -10.84
C TYR A 552 10.32 7.16 -10.68
N PRO A 553 10.74 6.15 -11.50
CA PRO A 553 10.05 4.86 -11.57
C PRO A 553 10.40 3.94 -10.41
N ARG A 554 9.63 2.86 -10.28
CA ARG A 554 9.98 1.69 -9.49
C ARG A 554 11.12 0.91 -10.14
N GLY A 555 12.08 0.44 -9.36
CA GLY A 555 13.10 -0.49 -9.84
C GLY A 555 14.50 0.09 -9.96
N ASN A 556 15.35 -0.66 -10.65
CA ASN A 556 16.74 -0.28 -10.84
C ASN A 556 16.87 0.67 -12.04
N GLY A 557 17.84 1.56 -11.96
CA GLY A 557 18.27 2.36 -13.10
C GLY A 557 19.09 1.54 -14.10
N ILE A 558 19.84 2.23 -14.94
CA ILE A 558 20.66 1.64 -16.02
C ILE A 558 22.12 1.45 -15.63
N GLY A 559 22.51 1.77 -14.38
CA GLY A 559 23.88 1.74 -13.89
C GLY A 559 24.67 3.02 -14.19
N ALA A 560 23.99 4.16 -14.34
CA ALA A 560 24.68 5.44 -14.53
C ALA A 560 25.47 5.82 -13.28
N GLU A 561 26.72 6.27 -13.46
CA GLU A 561 27.55 6.79 -12.39
C GLU A 561 26.98 8.11 -11.88
N ILE A 562 26.77 8.22 -10.57
CA ILE A 562 26.16 9.41 -9.95
C ILE A 562 27.24 10.42 -9.63
N ASP A 563 27.22 11.56 -10.31
CA ASP A 563 27.99 12.74 -9.93
C ASP A 563 27.30 13.47 -8.77
N LYS A 564 27.90 13.37 -7.60
CA LYS A 564 27.37 13.96 -6.35
C LYS A 564 27.73 15.45 -6.16
N ASN A 565 28.23 16.13 -7.20
CA ASN A 565 28.55 17.56 -7.15
C ASN A 565 27.30 18.46 -7.02
N GLN A 566 26.13 17.85 -6.92
CA GLN A 566 24.84 18.54 -6.74
C GLN A 566 24.60 19.63 -7.79
N ALA A 567 24.75 19.27 -9.05
CA ALA A 567 24.50 20.16 -10.16
C ALA A 567 23.04 20.67 -10.13
N VAL A 568 22.87 21.95 -10.46
CA VAL A 568 21.54 22.57 -10.65
C VAL A 568 21.33 22.75 -12.14
N TYR A 569 20.34 22.07 -12.68
CA TYR A 569 19.97 22.21 -14.08
C TYR A 569 19.09 23.46 -14.30
N PRO A 570 19.24 24.16 -15.44
CA PRO A 570 18.30 25.22 -15.79
C PRO A 570 16.87 24.65 -15.91
N ILE A 571 15.96 25.17 -15.09
CA ILE A 571 14.56 24.71 -15.09
C ILE A 571 13.91 25.00 -16.45
N GLY A 572 13.19 24.02 -16.99
CA GLY A 572 12.52 24.11 -18.27
C GLY A 572 13.46 24.01 -19.48
N LYS A 573 14.67 23.48 -19.31
CA LYS A 573 15.62 23.26 -20.41
C LYS A 573 15.83 21.77 -20.69
N ALA A 574 15.59 21.40 -21.94
CA ALA A 574 15.88 20.09 -22.49
C ALA A 574 17.37 19.93 -22.83
N ALA A 575 17.80 18.72 -23.07
CA ALA A 575 19.12 18.40 -23.59
C ALA A 575 19.01 17.55 -24.86
N LEU A 576 19.78 17.86 -25.88
CA LEU A 576 19.96 16.97 -27.03
C LEU A 576 20.76 15.75 -26.52
N GLU A 577 20.11 14.59 -26.48
CA GLU A 577 20.73 13.35 -26.05
C GLU A 577 21.59 12.74 -27.14
N GLN A 578 21.01 12.65 -28.35
CA GLN A 578 21.71 12.09 -29.50
C GLN A 578 21.10 12.58 -30.81
N THR A 579 21.97 12.87 -31.82
CA THR A 579 21.59 12.93 -33.19
C THR A 579 21.93 11.61 -33.88
N ILE A 580 20.95 10.99 -34.51
CA ILE A 580 21.08 9.68 -35.15
C ILE A 580 20.87 9.87 -36.66
N ASP A 581 21.92 9.63 -37.44
CA ASP A 581 22.00 9.86 -38.85
C ASP A 581 22.52 8.60 -39.53
N ALA A 582 21.77 8.05 -40.48
CA ALA A 582 22.25 6.91 -41.27
C ALA A 582 23.25 7.33 -42.34
N THR A 583 23.47 8.63 -42.54
CA THR A 583 24.26 9.19 -43.65
C THR A 583 25.78 9.14 -43.45
N ALA A 584 26.33 8.36 -42.55
CA ALA A 584 27.77 8.05 -42.49
C ALA A 584 28.34 7.44 -43.81
N ALA A 585 27.48 7.18 -44.80
CA ALA A 585 27.80 6.61 -46.10
C ALA A 585 27.60 7.58 -47.30
N GLY A 586 27.82 8.88 -47.14
CA GLY A 586 28.07 9.78 -48.29
C GLY A 586 26.89 10.06 -49.25
N THR A 587 25.64 9.86 -48.86
CA THR A 587 24.46 10.21 -49.69
C THR A 587 23.88 11.55 -49.27
N SER A 588 23.91 12.45 -50.23
CA SER A 588 23.63 13.87 -50.16
C SER A 588 22.13 14.16 -50.17
N LYS A 589 21.40 14.15 -49.09
CA LYS A 589 20.27 14.99 -48.73
C LYS A 589 19.46 14.36 -47.62
N VAL A 590 19.47 14.98 -46.46
CA VAL A 590 18.47 14.74 -45.39
C VAL A 590 17.11 15.12 -45.97
N ALA A 591 16.23 14.13 -46.17
CA ALA A 591 14.89 14.35 -46.71
C ALA A 591 13.88 14.64 -45.61
N LYS A 592 14.07 14.07 -44.42
CA LYS A 592 13.15 14.19 -43.31
C LYS A 592 13.86 14.40 -41.95
N LYS A 593 13.33 15.29 -41.13
CA LYS A 593 13.80 15.55 -39.80
C LYS A 593 12.72 15.13 -38.77
N VAL A 594 13.08 14.34 -37.79
CA VAL A 594 12.19 13.89 -36.72
C VAL A 594 12.80 14.23 -35.37
N ALA A 595 12.11 15.02 -34.58
CA ALA A 595 12.47 15.28 -33.20
C ALA A 595 11.69 14.35 -32.26
N VAL A 596 12.39 13.59 -31.46
CA VAL A 596 11.78 12.70 -30.41
C VAL A 596 12.00 13.34 -29.07
N LEU A 597 10.90 13.81 -28.47
CA LEU A 597 10.85 14.48 -27.19
C LEU A 597 10.52 13.43 -26.11
N ALA A 598 11.54 12.86 -25.49
CA ALA A 598 11.39 11.79 -24.53
C ALA A 598 11.43 12.32 -23.09
N PHE A 599 10.53 11.80 -22.26
CA PHE A 599 10.39 12.16 -20.85
C PHE A 599 10.81 10.99 -19.95
N GLY A 600 11.71 11.28 -19.00
CA GLY A 600 12.15 10.31 -18.01
C GLY A 600 12.88 9.12 -18.63
N THR A 601 12.68 7.94 -18.08
CA THR A 601 13.36 6.70 -18.51
C THR A 601 13.12 6.29 -19.96
N MET A 602 12.12 6.88 -20.61
CA MET A 602 11.82 6.63 -22.03
C MET A 602 12.89 7.16 -22.98
N VAL A 603 13.83 7.99 -22.51
CA VAL A 603 14.95 8.50 -23.32
C VAL A 603 15.79 7.35 -23.90
N LYS A 604 16.09 6.32 -23.10
CA LYS A 604 16.85 5.15 -23.57
C LYS A 604 16.11 4.39 -24.66
N THR A 605 14.81 4.17 -24.47
CA THR A 605 13.94 3.52 -25.46
C THR A 605 13.89 4.32 -26.75
N ALA A 606 13.77 5.65 -26.67
CA ALA A 606 13.78 6.55 -27.80
C ALA A 606 15.08 6.45 -28.62
N VAL A 607 16.24 6.47 -27.96
CA VAL A 607 17.54 6.33 -28.62
C VAL A 607 17.63 5.03 -29.41
N THR A 608 17.29 3.90 -28.72
CA THR A 608 17.37 2.57 -29.35
C THR A 608 16.38 2.42 -30.51
N ALA A 609 15.16 2.92 -30.37
CA ALA A 609 14.16 2.89 -31.43
C ALA A 609 14.60 3.70 -32.63
N CYS A 610 15.16 4.89 -32.43
CA CYS A 610 15.70 5.73 -33.52
C CYS A 610 16.91 5.10 -34.23
N GLN A 611 17.79 4.40 -33.48
CA GLN A 611 18.90 3.66 -34.09
C GLN A 611 18.37 2.56 -35.04
N ASN A 612 17.39 1.77 -34.59
CA ASN A 612 16.77 0.72 -35.39
C ASN A 612 16.06 1.32 -36.65
N LEU A 613 15.40 2.47 -36.50
CA LEU A 613 14.71 3.13 -37.60
C LEU A 613 15.69 3.76 -38.62
N ALA A 614 16.84 4.25 -38.18
CA ALA A 614 17.85 4.82 -39.05
C ALA A 614 18.41 3.81 -40.06
N GLU A 615 18.48 2.53 -39.69
CA GLU A 615 18.86 1.44 -40.58
C GLU A 615 17.85 1.27 -41.75
N THR A 616 16.55 1.47 -41.46
CA THR A 616 15.47 1.29 -42.44
C THR A 616 15.15 2.55 -43.22
N TYR A 617 15.36 3.73 -42.62
CA TYR A 617 15.06 5.05 -43.18
C TYR A 617 16.32 5.91 -43.28
N PRO A 618 17.26 5.57 -44.17
CA PRO A 618 18.60 6.21 -44.26
C PRO A 618 18.61 7.69 -44.65
N THR A 619 17.49 8.24 -45.11
CA THR A 619 17.35 9.68 -45.46
C THR A 619 16.71 10.49 -44.32
N THR A 620 16.46 9.88 -43.17
CA THR A 620 15.85 10.55 -42.02
C THR A 620 16.91 10.81 -40.94
N THR A 621 16.94 12.04 -40.43
CA THR A 621 17.72 12.41 -39.26
C THR A 621 16.79 12.44 -38.05
N PHE A 622 17.16 11.72 -37.00
CA PHE A 622 16.45 11.73 -35.73
C PHE A 622 17.22 12.54 -34.70
N PHE A 623 16.53 13.46 -34.04
CA PHE A 623 17.04 14.23 -32.90
C PHE A 623 16.33 13.75 -31.65
N VAL A 624 17.00 13.03 -30.75
CA VAL A 624 16.43 12.57 -29.49
C VAL A 624 16.75 13.61 -28.43
N TYR A 625 15.71 14.21 -27.87
CA TYR A 625 15.82 15.16 -26.76
C TYR A 625 15.35 14.52 -25.45
N ASN A 626 16.17 14.67 -24.43
CA ASN A 626 15.77 14.44 -23.04
C ASN A 626 15.11 15.73 -22.54
N MET A 627 13.80 15.69 -22.35
CA MET A 627 13.02 16.88 -21.98
C MET A 627 13.25 17.31 -20.53
N ARG A 628 13.68 16.44 -19.64
CA ARG A 628 13.92 16.67 -18.21
C ARG A 628 12.72 17.21 -17.44
N PHE A 629 12.01 18.21 -17.99
CA PHE A 629 10.89 18.89 -17.36
C PHE A 629 9.62 18.74 -18.19
N VAL A 630 8.54 18.37 -17.53
CA VAL A 630 7.18 18.43 -18.07
C VAL A 630 6.65 19.86 -17.93
N LYS A 631 7.02 20.53 -16.83
CA LYS A 631 6.62 21.89 -16.54
C LYS A 631 7.73 22.63 -15.77
N PRO A 632 8.16 23.80 -16.27
CA PRO A 632 7.83 24.34 -17.59
C PRO A 632 8.48 23.52 -18.72
N LEU A 633 7.87 23.55 -19.90
CA LEU A 633 8.48 23.02 -21.14
C LEU A 633 9.59 23.93 -21.65
N ASP A 634 10.53 23.38 -22.44
CA ASP A 634 11.52 24.17 -23.16
C ASP A 634 10.88 24.84 -24.40
N SER A 635 10.35 26.02 -24.19
CA SER A 635 9.67 26.79 -25.21
C SER A 635 10.60 27.19 -26.38
N GLU A 636 11.88 27.48 -26.11
CA GLU A 636 12.84 27.84 -27.13
C GLU A 636 13.15 26.67 -28.08
N LEU A 637 13.26 25.46 -27.52
CA LEU A 637 13.38 24.24 -28.30
C LEU A 637 12.13 24.02 -29.17
N LEU A 638 10.94 24.12 -28.57
CA LEU A 638 9.69 23.90 -29.30
C LEU A 638 9.47 24.92 -30.41
N ASP A 639 9.80 26.20 -30.20
CA ASP A 639 9.75 27.23 -31.22
C ASP A 639 10.73 26.95 -32.37
N THR A 640 11.92 26.45 -32.04
CA THR A 640 12.94 26.07 -33.04
C THR A 640 12.45 24.90 -33.91
N LEU A 641 11.84 23.87 -33.29
CA LEU A 641 11.32 22.70 -33.98
C LEU A 641 10.11 23.05 -34.84
N LEU A 642 9.24 23.94 -34.38
CA LEU A 642 8.13 24.49 -35.16
C LEU A 642 8.64 25.26 -36.40
N ALA A 643 9.59 26.18 -36.21
CA ALA A 643 10.18 26.95 -37.31
C ALA A 643 10.90 26.07 -38.35
N GLN A 644 11.49 24.97 -37.97
CA GLN A 644 12.12 23.99 -38.83
C GLN A 644 11.15 23.01 -39.48
N ASN A 645 9.87 23.03 -39.14
CA ASN A 645 8.85 22.08 -39.55
C ASN A 645 9.29 20.61 -39.34
N CYS A 646 9.94 20.34 -38.20
CA CYS A 646 10.31 18.98 -37.82
C CYS A 646 9.07 18.18 -37.50
N SER A 647 8.97 16.92 -37.96
CA SER A 647 8.01 15.98 -37.41
C SER A 647 8.36 15.72 -35.92
N ILE A 648 7.37 15.73 -35.06
CA ILE A 648 7.59 15.62 -33.61
C ILE A 648 6.94 14.35 -33.09
N VAL A 649 7.69 13.60 -32.29
CA VAL A 649 7.22 12.44 -31.53
C VAL A 649 7.43 12.75 -30.05
N THR A 650 6.39 12.66 -29.21
CA THR A 650 6.58 12.66 -27.78
C THR A 650 6.54 11.24 -27.24
N LEU A 651 7.36 10.93 -26.25
CA LEU A 651 7.44 9.60 -25.65
C LEU A 651 7.48 9.70 -24.13
N GLU A 652 6.46 9.12 -23.47
CA GLU A 652 6.29 9.21 -22.03
C GLU A 652 5.72 7.92 -21.42
N GLU A 653 6.15 7.56 -20.21
CA GLU A 653 5.56 6.49 -19.41
C GLU A 653 4.47 7.07 -18.50
N HIS A 654 3.41 7.55 -19.14
CA HIS A 654 2.24 8.18 -18.52
C HIS A 654 1.06 8.08 -19.50
N GLN A 655 -0.17 8.28 -19.01
CA GLN A 655 -1.34 8.40 -19.89
C GLN A 655 -1.11 9.52 -20.93
N VAL A 656 -1.41 9.23 -22.21
CA VAL A 656 -1.32 10.23 -23.27
C VAL A 656 -2.26 11.40 -23.00
N MET A 657 -3.48 11.10 -22.52
CA MET A 657 -4.46 12.14 -22.17
C MET A 657 -3.98 12.96 -20.97
N GLY A 658 -3.79 14.24 -21.18
CA GLY A 658 -3.31 15.17 -20.16
C GLY A 658 -1.83 15.02 -19.79
N GLY A 659 -1.08 14.13 -20.44
CA GLY A 659 0.33 13.90 -20.20
C GLY A 659 1.26 14.99 -20.73
N ALA A 660 2.55 14.69 -20.78
CA ALA A 660 3.57 15.60 -21.25
C ALA A 660 3.46 15.90 -22.77
N GLY A 661 3.10 14.87 -23.55
CA GLY A 661 2.82 15.03 -24.98
C GLY A 661 1.64 15.97 -25.25
N SER A 662 0.58 15.88 -24.43
CA SER A 662 -0.55 16.83 -24.50
C SER A 662 -0.09 18.27 -24.23
N ALA A 663 0.82 18.50 -23.28
CA ALA A 663 1.38 19.82 -23.01
C ALA A 663 2.17 20.38 -24.22
N VAL A 664 2.95 19.52 -24.87
CA VAL A 664 3.68 19.88 -26.10
C VAL A 664 2.70 20.27 -27.20
N ASN A 665 1.63 19.50 -27.40
CA ASN A 665 0.60 19.82 -28.41
C ASN A 665 -0.09 21.16 -28.13
N GLU A 666 -0.51 21.40 -26.88
CA GLU A 666 -1.14 22.66 -26.45
C GLU A 666 -0.23 23.87 -26.75
N TYR A 667 1.06 23.75 -26.42
CA TYR A 667 2.03 24.80 -26.71
C TYR A 667 2.19 25.04 -28.19
N LEU A 668 2.43 24.00 -29.00
CA LEU A 668 2.66 24.11 -30.41
C LEU A 668 1.46 24.64 -31.19
N VAL A 669 0.23 24.23 -30.82
CA VAL A 669 -1.02 24.75 -31.41
C VAL A 669 -1.14 26.26 -31.14
N ALA A 670 -0.93 26.68 -29.90
CA ALA A 670 -1.01 28.07 -29.50
C ALA A 670 0.08 28.93 -30.23
N GLN A 671 1.30 28.42 -30.37
CA GLN A 671 2.41 29.12 -30.96
C GLN A 671 2.28 29.17 -32.48
N ALA A 672 1.86 28.08 -33.13
CA ALA A 672 1.59 28.05 -34.56
C ALA A 672 0.52 29.09 -34.98
N ALA A 673 -0.56 29.18 -34.18
CA ALA A 673 -1.61 30.17 -34.37
C ALA A 673 -1.08 31.61 -34.26
N LYS A 674 -0.22 31.92 -33.28
CA LYS A 674 0.39 33.24 -33.07
C LYS A 674 1.35 33.63 -34.21
N THR A 675 2.11 32.67 -34.72
CA THR A 675 3.16 32.90 -35.73
C THR A 675 2.68 32.65 -37.15
N SER A 676 1.43 32.24 -37.36
CA SER A 676 0.86 31.84 -38.66
C SER A 676 1.66 30.73 -39.35
N GLN A 677 2.29 29.86 -38.59
CA GLN A 677 3.03 28.69 -39.08
C GLN A 677 2.12 27.48 -39.19
N ALA A 678 2.42 26.55 -40.09
CA ALA A 678 1.76 25.26 -40.16
C ALA A 678 2.21 24.38 -38.98
N LEU A 679 1.26 23.60 -38.42
CA LEU A 679 1.62 22.59 -37.44
C LEU A 679 2.42 21.45 -38.08
N PRO A 680 3.53 21.01 -37.50
CA PRO A 680 4.24 19.84 -37.98
C PRO A 680 3.43 18.57 -37.72
N THR A 681 3.81 17.45 -38.33
CA THR A 681 3.27 16.14 -37.97
C THR A 681 3.62 15.83 -36.55
N LEU A 682 2.61 15.46 -35.73
CA LEU A 682 2.73 15.17 -34.29
C LEU A 682 2.20 13.78 -33.97
N ILE A 683 2.98 12.99 -33.22
CA ILE A 683 2.49 11.76 -32.57
C ILE A 683 2.84 11.81 -31.08
N ASN A 684 1.88 11.38 -30.27
CA ASN A 684 2.10 11.18 -28.85
C ASN A 684 2.11 9.69 -28.54
N ILE A 685 3.24 9.19 -28.06
CA ILE A 685 3.43 7.80 -27.65
C ILE A 685 3.48 7.75 -26.13
N GLY A 686 2.54 7.02 -25.53
CA GLY A 686 2.39 6.87 -24.10
C GLY A 686 1.37 5.78 -23.78
N ILE A 687 0.98 5.69 -22.53
CA ILE A 687 0.01 4.70 -22.07
C ILE A 687 -1.36 5.03 -22.68
N PRO A 688 -2.01 4.06 -23.35
CA PRO A 688 -3.32 4.27 -23.95
C PRO A 688 -4.43 4.43 -22.89
N ASP A 689 -5.61 4.92 -23.30
CA ASP A 689 -6.79 5.14 -22.44
C ASP A 689 -7.40 3.81 -21.96
N LYS A 690 -6.65 3.09 -21.11
CA LYS A 690 -7.06 1.85 -20.45
C LYS A 690 -6.29 1.65 -19.16
N TYR A 691 -6.87 0.92 -18.21
CA TYR A 691 -6.14 0.41 -17.05
C TYR A 691 -5.26 -0.77 -17.47
N ILE A 692 -3.99 -0.74 -17.06
CA ILE A 692 -3.03 -1.78 -17.43
C ILE A 692 -3.05 -2.87 -16.37
N ALA A 693 -3.26 -4.11 -16.81
CA ALA A 693 -3.26 -5.27 -15.93
C ALA A 693 -1.88 -5.52 -15.27
N HIS A 694 -1.87 -6.29 -14.20
CA HIS A 694 -0.64 -6.71 -13.54
C HIS A 694 0.20 -7.65 -14.42
N GLY A 695 1.52 -7.58 -14.26
CA GLY A 695 2.50 -8.38 -15.00
C GLY A 695 3.91 -7.96 -14.59
N SER A 696 4.95 -8.35 -15.33
CA SER A 696 6.26 -7.70 -15.15
C SER A 696 6.25 -6.30 -15.78
N PRO A 697 7.13 -5.37 -15.33
CA PRO A 697 7.25 -4.05 -15.98
C PRO A 697 7.48 -4.14 -17.48
N GLU A 698 8.29 -5.10 -17.94
CA GLU A 698 8.58 -5.32 -19.37
C GLU A 698 7.33 -5.78 -20.13
N GLN A 699 6.52 -6.66 -19.54
CA GLN A 699 5.25 -7.09 -20.13
C GLN A 699 4.26 -5.93 -20.23
N GLN A 700 4.16 -5.10 -19.18
CA GLN A 700 3.28 -3.93 -19.19
C GLN A 700 3.71 -2.89 -20.22
N LEU A 701 5.03 -2.66 -20.40
CA LEU A 701 5.54 -1.79 -21.46
C LEU A 701 5.19 -2.34 -22.84
N ALA A 702 5.34 -3.63 -23.07
CA ALA A 702 4.96 -4.27 -24.33
C ALA A 702 3.44 -4.21 -24.60
N ASP A 703 2.60 -4.43 -23.57
CA ASP A 703 1.14 -4.31 -23.66
C ASP A 703 0.67 -2.88 -23.99
N CYS A 704 1.52 -1.88 -23.71
CA CYS A 704 1.30 -0.47 -24.05
C CYS A 704 2.01 -0.06 -25.35
N GLU A 705 2.71 -0.95 -26.03
CA GLU A 705 3.59 -0.65 -27.16
C GLU A 705 4.63 0.46 -26.82
N LEU A 706 5.14 0.45 -25.58
CA LEU A 706 6.17 1.36 -25.07
C LEU A 706 7.55 0.71 -24.97
N ASP A 707 7.68 -0.56 -25.32
CA ASP A 707 8.95 -1.21 -25.57
C ASP A 707 9.56 -0.71 -26.90
N VAL A 708 10.82 -1.05 -27.15
CA VAL A 708 11.52 -0.60 -28.38
C VAL A 708 10.76 -0.99 -29.66
N ALA A 709 10.22 -2.21 -29.70
CA ALA A 709 9.51 -2.70 -30.88
C ALA A 709 8.19 -1.93 -31.13
N GLY A 710 7.43 -1.68 -30.08
CA GLY A 710 6.19 -0.91 -30.13
C GLY A 710 6.44 0.54 -30.54
N VAL A 711 7.46 1.19 -29.98
CA VAL A 711 7.84 2.56 -30.33
C VAL A 711 8.27 2.64 -31.81
N VAL A 712 9.10 1.70 -32.29
CA VAL A 712 9.47 1.60 -33.70
C VAL A 712 8.24 1.49 -34.59
N LYS A 713 7.32 0.59 -34.29
CA LYS A 713 6.06 0.37 -35.02
C LYS A 713 5.23 1.66 -35.11
N GLN A 714 5.05 2.35 -33.99
CA GLN A 714 4.28 3.59 -33.94
C GLN A 714 4.97 4.72 -34.73
N MET A 715 6.29 4.87 -34.60
CA MET A 715 7.05 5.88 -35.32
C MET A 715 7.08 5.67 -36.85
N GLN A 716 6.96 4.44 -37.34
CA GLN A 716 6.85 4.14 -38.78
C GLN A 716 5.65 4.82 -39.42
N THR A 717 4.56 5.09 -38.67
CA THR A 717 3.37 5.74 -39.20
C THR A 717 3.62 7.19 -39.68
N ILE A 718 4.65 7.84 -39.14
CA ILE A 718 5.04 9.20 -39.61
C ILE A 718 6.21 9.16 -40.59
N LEU A 719 6.86 8.03 -40.76
CA LEU A 719 8.00 7.88 -41.65
C LEU A 719 7.57 7.44 -43.07
N SER A 720 6.48 6.71 -43.15
CA SER A 720 5.80 6.38 -44.40
C SER A 720 5.06 7.60 -44.96
#